data_88a6379cae3a614d58b06712d97bc51e
#
_entry.id   88a6379cae3a614d58b06712d97bc51e
#
_cell.length_a   1.000
_cell.length_b   1.000
_cell.length_c   1.000
_cell.angle_alpha   90.00
_cell.angle_beta   90.00
_cell.angle_gamma   90.00
#
_symmetry.space_group_name_H-M   'P 1'
#
loop_
_entity.id
_entity.type
_entity.pdbx_description
1 polymer ?
#
loop_
_entity_poly.entity_id
_entity_poly.type
_entity_poly.pdbx_seq_one_letter_code
_entity_poly.pdbx_strand_id
1 'polypeptide(L)'
;MSRRDKAAARAEREAEKAKKKNERDLLKSQTFSDYPFLLAIKPKEKYVFHSDYFDVDGRVGCIMAFFHMDGAEDNYGPFWGVNRIPAGLDQDVQVTLFEQSRRMTEDWISSHQAVAEGTAEMNRNETGRAGSAAMKTKASKRSDHLLEIAQELTNGAAYLHVQMRMLVTAPTLEKLDDALGKISRLCIDRFGTSYNAAYFGEQRKELSTLFSKNTAKLGKGMYFTSPEYAGAYNLVTHGLEDKDGEYVGYMIGDVNNAAVLFSTNNYGHHVIIGEETYVNMAGRRMHSSSLWGSKLSQSCMLHNGRVVHLVLDDTNLDYVGPRFSNLTFRLDLNQGDVNMFEIFGDRKDQIPLFSAQMQKLILMAEQTYETTDSDRSVIRGSLEEIATQYYIDQRMWYANAKENQDKLRVVGIPHSQVPKLDMFCSYLDMEYKAMTNRSARDEEKLHALSVLSLAFKNMLSNNGDLFNTVTSDAIDGVRFGRRVVYDFSSLMHRGRGIAMAQLVNIMGFAVNTLKVGDTVIIHGAEHIADGVKDYINLQLSRLYDAGGRVVYIYNDINKMLDDGAFCQYDKADYVIFGTMSDPALKLYQERIGQSIPSDLAKLITNRASEATFIRRGYDNVVFRRELSLGLKKKGVKTRE
;
A
#
# COMPACT_ATOMS: atom_id res chain seq x y z
N MET A 1 -48.15 -24.99 -25.52
CA MET A 1 -46.87 -24.29 -25.26
C MET A 1 -46.18 -24.04 -26.58
N SER A 2 -46.04 -22.77 -26.93
CA SER A 2 -45.45 -22.35 -28.18
C SER A 2 -43.92 -22.67 -28.22
N ARG A 3 -43.35 -22.81 -29.43
CA ARG A 3 -41.90 -23.00 -29.58
C ARG A 3 -41.07 -21.90 -28.85
N ARG A 4 -41.62 -20.68 -28.74
CA ARG A 4 -41.01 -19.57 -27.98
C ARG A 4 -41.00 -19.86 -26.46
N ASP A 5 -42.05 -20.40 -25.90
CA ASP A 5 -42.16 -20.70 -24.46
C ASP A 5 -41.18 -21.79 -24.07
N LYS A 6 -40.94 -22.78 -24.95
CA LYS A 6 -39.95 -23.86 -24.73
C LYS A 6 -38.52 -23.32 -24.80
N ALA A 7 -38.23 -22.37 -25.67
CA ALA A 7 -36.92 -21.73 -25.78
C ALA A 7 -36.61 -20.83 -24.56
N ALA A 8 -37.59 -20.06 -24.08
CA ALA A 8 -37.47 -19.24 -22.87
C ALA A 8 -37.23 -20.10 -21.62
N ALA A 9 -38.02 -21.18 -21.45
CA ALA A 9 -37.86 -22.11 -20.32
C ALA A 9 -36.51 -22.84 -20.35
N ARG A 10 -35.93 -23.08 -21.54
CA ARG A 10 -34.60 -23.67 -21.68
C ARG A 10 -33.50 -22.69 -21.33
N ALA A 11 -33.61 -21.44 -21.77
CA ALA A 11 -32.67 -20.36 -21.42
C ALA A 11 -32.68 -20.07 -19.91
N GLU A 12 -33.85 -20.08 -19.28
CA GLU A 12 -34.00 -19.90 -17.85
C GLU A 12 -33.36 -21.04 -17.03
N ARG A 13 -33.53 -22.28 -17.47
CA ARG A 13 -32.86 -23.46 -16.86
C ARG A 13 -31.35 -23.45 -17.04
N GLU A 14 -30.85 -22.96 -18.17
CA GLU A 14 -29.42 -22.82 -18.42
C GLU A 14 -28.82 -21.70 -17.58
N ALA A 15 -29.53 -20.58 -17.41
CA ALA A 15 -29.15 -19.48 -16.52
C ALA A 15 -29.14 -19.92 -15.04
N GLU A 16 -30.13 -20.69 -14.62
CA GLU A 16 -30.19 -21.23 -13.26
C GLU A 16 -29.09 -22.26 -13.00
N LYS A 17 -28.74 -23.11 -13.97
CA LYS A 17 -27.61 -24.02 -13.87
C LYS A 17 -26.27 -23.29 -13.82
N ALA A 18 -26.11 -22.22 -14.59
CA ALA A 18 -24.93 -21.37 -14.56
C ALA A 18 -24.79 -20.66 -13.21
N LYS A 19 -25.91 -20.17 -12.66
CA LYS A 19 -25.94 -19.54 -11.34
C LYS A 19 -25.56 -20.54 -10.23
N LYS A 20 -26.14 -21.75 -10.23
CA LYS A 20 -25.80 -22.82 -9.27
C LYS A 20 -24.36 -23.33 -9.43
N LYS A 21 -23.82 -23.33 -10.65
CA LYS A 21 -22.41 -23.66 -10.89
C LYS A 21 -21.50 -22.58 -10.33
N ASN A 22 -21.80 -21.30 -10.56
CA ASN A 22 -21.07 -20.18 -9.99
C ASN A 22 -21.14 -20.17 -8.46
N GLU A 23 -22.30 -20.45 -7.86
CA GLU A 23 -22.46 -20.58 -6.41
C GLU A 23 -21.66 -21.77 -5.84
N ARG A 24 -21.60 -22.90 -6.54
CA ARG A 24 -20.75 -24.05 -6.15
C ARG A 24 -19.26 -23.76 -6.28
N ASP A 25 -18.86 -23.05 -7.32
CA ASP A 25 -17.47 -22.63 -7.53
C ASP A 25 -17.08 -21.56 -6.50
N LEU A 26 -18.01 -20.69 -6.12
CA LEU A 26 -17.89 -19.76 -4.99
C LEU A 26 -17.74 -20.50 -3.65
N LEU A 27 -18.55 -21.53 -3.40
CA LEU A 27 -18.49 -22.35 -2.17
C LEU A 27 -17.21 -23.18 -2.11
N LYS A 28 -16.69 -23.66 -3.24
CA LYS A 28 -15.38 -24.33 -3.32
C LYS A 28 -14.21 -23.37 -3.15
N SER A 29 -14.39 -22.12 -3.51
CA SER A 29 -13.41 -21.04 -3.28
C SER A 29 -13.53 -20.38 -1.89
N GLN A 30 -14.44 -20.84 -1.04
CA GLN A 30 -14.63 -20.31 0.33
C GLN A 30 -13.42 -20.51 1.25
N THR A 31 -12.44 -21.32 0.86
CA THR A 31 -11.12 -21.29 1.46
C THR A 31 -10.32 -20.05 1.08
N PHE A 32 -10.75 -19.28 0.08
CA PHE A 32 -10.08 -18.07 -0.38
C PHE A 32 -11.07 -16.91 -0.45
N SER A 33 -10.95 -16.00 0.48
CA SER A 33 -11.62 -14.69 0.47
C SER A 33 -11.16 -13.77 -0.69
N ASP A 34 -10.50 -14.32 -1.73
CA ASP A 34 -9.92 -13.56 -2.83
C ASP A 34 -10.92 -13.13 -3.90
N TYR A 35 -12.05 -13.83 -3.99
CA TYR A 35 -13.04 -13.51 -5.03
C TYR A 35 -13.64 -12.09 -4.88
N PRO A 36 -14.05 -11.64 -3.69
CA PRO A 36 -14.46 -10.25 -3.51
C PRO A 36 -13.34 -9.27 -3.83
N PHE A 37 -12.09 -9.61 -3.48
CA PHE A 37 -10.92 -8.81 -3.81
C PHE A 37 -10.71 -8.71 -5.32
N LEU A 38 -10.70 -9.84 -6.04
CA LEU A 38 -10.59 -9.87 -7.50
C LEU A 38 -11.70 -9.08 -8.19
N LEU A 39 -12.94 -9.11 -7.66
CA LEU A 39 -14.03 -8.27 -8.15
C LEU A 39 -13.79 -6.78 -7.92
N ALA A 40 -13.15 -6.42 -6.81
CA ALA A 40 -12.86 -5.02 -6.49
C ALA A 40 -11.74 -4.44 -7.36
N ILE A 41 -10.73 -5.23 -7.71
CA ILE A 41 -9.58 -4.80 -8.52
C ILE A 41 -9.79 -4.94 -10.02
N LYS A 42 -10.75 -5.75 -10.46
CA LYS A 42 -11.03 -5.87 -11.91
C LYS A 42 -11.43 -4.51 -12.49
N PRO A 43 -11.08 -4.22 -13.76
CA PRO A 43 -11.54 -3.02 -14.44
C PRO A 43 -13.07 -2.88 -14.34
N LYS A 44 -13.55 -1.68 -14.03
CA LYS A 44 -14.99 -1.40 -13.95
C LYS A 44 -15.65 -1.42 -15.32
N GLU A 45 -14.91 -0.91 -16.29
CA GLU A 45 -15.31 -0.88 -17.69
C GLU A 45 -14.62 -2.03 -18.44
N LYS A 46 -15.24 -2.49 -19.49
CA LYS A 46 -14.64 -3.49 -20.38
C LYS A 46 -13.48 -2.86 -21.14
N TYR A 47 -12.46 -3.66 -21.44
CA TYR A 47 -11.47 -3.26 -22.42
C TYR A 47 -12.15 -3.06 -23.77
N VAL A 48 -11.98 -1.90 -24.36
CA VAL A 48 -12.42 -1.60 -25.74
C VAL A 48 -11.15 -1.51 -26.58
N PHE A 49 -11.02 -2.41 -27.55
CA PHE A 49 -9.86 -2.46 -28.45
C PHE A 49 -10.20 -1.79 -29.77
N HIS A 50 -9.36 -0.84 -30.14
CA HIS A 50 -9.36 -0.16 -31.43
C HIS A 50 -8.25 -0.74 -32.32
N SER A 51 -8.04 -0.12 -33.49
CA SER A 51 -7.02 -0.60 -34.45
C SER A 51 -5.58 -0.51 -33.92
N ASP A 52 -5.26 0.52 -33.16
CA ASP A 52 -3.92 0.91 -32.74
C ASP A 52 -3.80 1.26 -31.25
N TYR A 53 -4.93 1.33 -30.52
CA TYR A 53 -4.96 1.59 -29.09
C TYR A 53 -6.12 0.83 -28.41
N PHE A 54 -6.22 0.93 -27.10
CA PHE A 54 -7.31 0.37 -26.30
C PHE A 54 -7.72 1.32 -25.17
N ASP A 55 -8.99 1.23 -24.77
CA ASP A 55 -9.54 1.95 -23.62
C ASP A 55 -9.72 0.99 -22.45
N VAL A 56 -9.42 1.46 -21.24
CA VAL A 56 -9.71 0.76 -19.97
C VAL A 56 -9.84 1.75 -18.82
N ASP A 57 -10.94 1.68 -18.07
CA ASP A 57 -11.17 2.49 -16.86
C ASP A 57 -10.91 4.00 -17.06
N GLY A 58 -11.27 4.56 -18.19
CA GLY A 58 -11.10 5.97 -18.50
C GLY A 58 -9.68 6.41 -18.82
N ARG A 59 -8.78 5.46 -19.11
CA ARG A 59 -7.47 5.71 -19.69
C ARG A 59 -7.39 5.05 -21.05
N VAL A 60 -6.59 5.62 -21.94
CA VAL A 60 -6.24 5.03 -23.22
C VAL A 60 -4.83 4.46 -23.15
N GLY A 61 -4.60 3.36 -23.84
CA GLY A 61 -3.31 2.71 -23.86
C GLY A 61 -2.94 2.16 -25.24
N CYS A 62 -1.65 2.08 -25.51
CA CYS A 62 -1.11 1.49 -26.73
C CYS A 62 0.14 0.68 -26.39
N ILE A 63 0.31 -0.46 -27.05
CA ILE A 63 1.54 -1.24 -27.01
C ILE A 63 2.30 -1.01 -28.31
N MET A 64 3.49 -0.44 -28.17
CA MET A 64 4.43 -0.27 -29.26
C MET A 64 5.46 -1.40 -29.24
N ALA A 65 5.78 -1.93 -30.39
CA ALA A 65 6.87 -2.85 -30.58
C ALA A 65 8.10 -2.13 -31.15
N PHE A 66 9.27 -2.53 -30.71
CA PHE A 66 10.54 -2.04 -31.26
C PHE A 66 10.95 -2.94 -32.42
N PHE A 67 11.19 -2.34 -33.53
CA PHE A 67 11.56 -3.02 -34.79
C PHE A 67 12.87 -2.51 -35.31
N HIS A 68 13.51 -3.40 -36.04
CA HIS A 68 14.65 -3.08 -36.88
C HIS A 68 14.25 -3.16 -38.34
N MET A 69 14.75 -2.24 -39.17
CA MET A 69 14.47 -2.25 -40.59
C MET A 69 15.38 -3.28 -41.30
N ASP A 70 14.77 -4.19 -42.05
CA ASP A 70 15.52 -5.15 -42.87
C ASP A 70 16.47 -4.41 -43.80
N GLY A 71 17.73 -4.80 -43.79
CA GLY A 71 18.78 -4.21 -44.65
C GLY A 71 19.44 -2.97 -44.08
N ALA A 72 19.15 -2.60 -42.84
CA ALA A 72 19.88 -1.57 -42.13
C ALA A 72 21.27 -2.06 -41.67
N GLU A 73 22.19 -1.12 -41.49
CA GLU A 73 23.47 -1.39 -40.85
C GLU A 73 23.24 -1.63 -39.38
N ASP A 74 23.50 -2.86 -38.91
CA ASP A 74 23.13 -3.31 -37.58
C ASP A 74 24.19 -2.98 -36.51
N ASN A 75 24.96 -1.94 -36.70
CA ASN A 75 25.98 -1.55 -35.75
C ASN A 75 25.36 -0.61 -34.70
N TYR A 76 24.88 -1.18 -33.63
CA TYR A 76 24.46 -0.43 -32.47
C TYR A 76 25.68 0.06 -31.68
N GLY A 77 25.82 1.38 -31.54
CA GLY A 77 26.85 1.96 -30.70
C GLY A 77 26.69 1.56 -29.23
N PRO A 78 27.74 1.73 -28.41
CA PRO A 78 27.62 1.52 -26.95
C PRO A 78 26.44 2.27 -26.35
N PHE A 79 25.78 1.68 -25.36
CA PHE A 79 24.62 2.27 -24.68
C PHE A 79 23.40 2.51 -25.56
N TRP A 80 23.25 1.80 -26.66
CA TRP A 80 22.13 1.97 -27.59
C TRP A 80 20.75 1.74 -26.93
N GLY A 81 20.69 0.91 -25.89
CA GLY A 81 19.45 0.60 -25.19
C GLY A 81 19.04 1.62 -24.11
N VAL A 82 19.91 2.56 -23.79
CA VAL A 82 19.70 3.54 -22.70
C VAL A 82 18.80 4.70 -23.14
N ASN A 83 18.01 5.26 -22.22
CA ASN A 83 17.19 6.46 -22.45
C ASN A 83 16.20 6.34 -23.63
N ARG A 84 15.43 5.27 -23.68
CA ARG A 84 14.40 5.06 -24.71
C ARG A 84 13.12 5.85 -24.44
N ILE A 85 12.98 6.39 -23.26
CA ILE A 85 11.82 7.22 -22.89
C ILE A 85 12.23 8.70 -23.03
N PRO A 86 11.53 9.50 -23.87
CA PRO A 86 11.88 10.89 -24.06
C PRO A 86 11.64 11.71 -22.79
N ALA A 87 12.54 12.66 -22.53
CA ALA A 87 12.30 13.70 -21.56
C ALA A 87 11.12 14.61 -22.01
N GLY A 88 10.31 15.10 -21.09
CA GLY A 88 9.22 16.03 -21.39
C GLY A 88 7.93 15.36 -21.86
N LEU A 89 7.71 14.12 -21.52
CA LEU A 89 6.36 13.55 -21.53
C LEU A 89 5.48 14.22 -20.49
N ASP A 90 4.18 14.31 -20.77
CA ASP A 90 3.20 14.80 -19.80
C ASP A 90 3.24 13.92 -18.53
N GLN A 91 3.14 14.53 -17.35
CA GLN A 91 3.20 13.83 -16.06
C GLN A 91 2.12 12.75 -15.89
N ASP A 92 1.02 12.85 -16.64
CA ASP A 92 -0.08 11.87 -16.61
C ASP A 92 0.13 10.70 -17.57
N VAL A 93 1.17 10.73 -18.39
CA VAL A 93 1.55 9.65 -19.31
C VAL A 93 2.47 8.67 -18.57
N GLN A 94 2.13 7.40 -18.65
CA GLN A 94 2.95 6.32 -18.09
C GLN A 94 3.52 5.47 -19.23
N VAL A 95 4.81 5.19 -19.15
CA VAL A 95 5.51 4.31 -20.10
C VAL A 95 6.15 3.18 -19.33
N THR A 96 5.84 1.95 -19.71
CA THR A 96 6.45 0.74 -19.14
C THR A 96 7.14 -0.04 -20.23
N LEU A 97 8.43 -0.32 -20.03
CA LEU A 97 9.23 -1.14 -20.95
C LEU A 97 9.12 -2.61 -20.56
N PHE A 98 8.90 -3.45 -21.55
CA PHE A 98 8.90 -4.90 -21.41
C PHE A 98 9.94 -5.47 -22.35
N GLU A 99 10.91 -6.17 -21.80
CA GLU A 99 11.88 -6.93 -22.56
C GLU A 99 11.79 -8.40 -22.21
N GLN A 100 11.75 -9.22 -23.23
CA GLN A 100 11.75 -10.67 -23.09
C GLN A 100 12.80 -11.23 -24.01
N SER A 101 13.75 -11.94 -23.46
CA SER A 101 14.78 -12.62 -24.21
C SER A 101 14.70 -14.13 -24.03
N ARG A 102 15.07 -14.86 -25.06
CA ARG A 102 15.27 -16.30 -25.00
C ARG A 102 16.56 -16.69 -25.74
N ARG A 103 17.30 -17.60 -25.16
CA ARG A 103 18.45 -18.21 -25.84
C ARG A 103 17.96 -19.11 -26.98
N MET A 104 18.59 -19.01 -28.12
CA MET A 104 18.33 -19.89 -29.24
C MET A 104 19.00 -21.25 -29.04
N THR A 105 18.42 -22.29 -29.65
CA THR A 105 18.98 -23.65 -29.59
C THR A 105 20.27 -23.78 -30.43
N GLU A 106 21.12 -24.71 -30.07
CA GLU A 106 22.38 -24.96 -30.81
C GLU A 106 22.13 -25.30 -32.27
N ASP A 107 21.12 -26.11 -32.60
CA ASP A 107 20.73 -26.43 -33.95
C ASP A 107 20.34 -25.17 -34.75
N TRP A 108 19.60 -24.27 -34.11
CA TRP A 108 19.20 -23.02 -34.73
C TRP A 108 20.42 -22.10 -34.95
N ILE A 109 21.31 -22.01 -33.95
CA ILE A 109 22.54 -21.22 -34.02
C ILE A 109 23.42 -21.73 -35.18
N SER A 110 23.66 -23.04 -35.28
CA SER A 110 24.47 -23.65 -36.34
C SER A 110 23.91 -23.37 -37.73
N SER A 111 22.59 -23.48 -37.89
CA SER A 111 21.91 -23.14 -39.15
C SER A 111 22.05 -21.66 -39.49
N HIS A 112 21.93 -20.79 -38.51
CA HIS A 112 22.00 -19.33 -38.70
C HIS A 112 23.43 -18.87 -38.99
N GLN A 113 24.41 -19.47 -38.33
CA GLN A 113 25.83 -19.24 -38.58
C GLN A 113 26.21 -19.59 -40.00
N ALA A 114 25.80 -20.76 -40.50
CA ALA A 114 26.04 -21.16 -41.85
C ALA A 114 25.39 -20.21 -42.89
N VAL A 115 24.16 -19.72 -42.58
CA VAL A 115 23.49 -18.72 -43.43
C VAL A 115 24.21 -17.37 -43.37
N ALA A 116 24.67 -16.94 -42.20
CA ALA A 116 25.41 -15.68 -42.02
C ALA A 116 26.73 -15.69 -42.79
N GLU A 117 27.50 -16.77 -42.69
CA GLU A 117 28.77 -16.97 -43.44
C GLU A 117 28.54 -16.94 -44.96
N GLY A 118 27.55 -17.70 -45.44
CA GLY A 118 27.20 -17.72 -46.86
C GLY A 118 26.72 -16.35 -47.37
N THR A 119 25.93 -15.64 -46.58
CA THR A 119 25.46 -14.29 -46.94
C THR A 119 26.59 -13.27 -46.93
N ALA A 120 27.53 -13.37 -45.98
CA ALA A 120 28.71 -12.51 -45.93
C ALA A 120 29.61 -12.70 -47.18
N GLU A 121 29.79 -13.95 -47.62
CA GLU A 121 30.53 -14.25 -48.84
C GLU A 121 29.82 -13.70 -50.08
N MET A 122 28.51 -13.85 -50.20
CA MET A 122 27.73 -13.24 -51.28
C MET A 122 27.87 -11.70 -51.27
N ASN A 123 27.77 -11.04 -50.16
CA ASN A 123 27.92 -9.59 -50.03
C ASN A 123 29.33 -9.11 -50.41
N ARG A 124 30.39 -9.89 -50.10
CA ARG A 124 31.76 -9.61 -50.58
C ARG A 124 31.85 -9.67 -52.08
N ASN A 125 31.23 -10.64 -52.69
CA ASN A 125 31.21 -10.79 -54.15
C ASN A 125 30.40 -9.65 -54.81
N GLU A 126 29.31 -9.19 -54.20
CA GLU A 126 28.53 -8.03 -54.67
C GLU A 126 29.30 -6.72 -54.54
N THR A 127 30.15 -6.56 -53.52
CA THR A 127 31.00 -5.37 -53.36
C THR A 127 31.87 -5.10 -54.58
N GLY A 128 32.33 -6.15 -55.22
CA GLY A 128 33.07 -6.06 -56.49
C GLY A 128 32.24 -5.63 -57.71
N ARG A 129 30.92 -5.83 -57.66
CA ARG A 129 29.97 -5.51 -58.74
C ARG A 129 29.19 -4.21 -58.52
N ALA A 130 29.20 -3.63 -57.32
CA ALA A 130 28.42 -2.46 -56.97
C ALA A 130 28.90 -1.21 -57.76
N GLY A 131 27.95 -0.47 -58.34
CA GLY A 131 28.23 0.67 -59.22
C GLY A 131 28.64 1.96 -58.52
N SER A 132 28.29 2.15 -57.20
CA SER A 132 28.63 3.36 -56.45
C SER A 132 29.49 3.05 -55.23
N ALA A 133 30.34 4.02 -54.84
CA ALA A 133 31.17 3.91 -53.64
C ALA A 133 30.33 3.68 -52.37
N ALA A 134 29.18 4.33 -52.27
CA ALA A 134 28.26 4.18 -51.12
C ALA A 134 27.68 2.75 -51.03
N MET A 135 27.29 2.15 -52.16
CA MET A 135 26.83 0.75 -52.20
C MET A 135 27.94 -0.23 -51.82
N LYS A 136 29.17 0.01 -52.28
CA LYS A 136 30.33 -0.82 -51.92
C LYS A 136 30.59 -0.76 -50.41
N THR A 137 30.61 0.42 -49.83
CA THR A 137 30.82 0.62 -48.41
C THR A 137 29.72 -0.07 -47.58
N LYS A 138 28.45 0.03 -48.03
CA LYS A 138 27.32 -0.59 -47.34
C LYS A 138 27.39 -2.12 -47.38
N ALA A 139 27.70 -2.68 -48.53
CA ALA A 139 27.85 -4.13 -48.69
C ALA A 139 29.04 -4.70 -47.89
N SER A 140 30.18 -3.95 -47.86
CA SER A 140 31.34 -4.34 -47.04
C SER A 140 31.01 -4.37 -45.56
N LYS A 141 30.44 -3.29 -45.01
CA LYS A 141 30.05 -3.20 -43.60
C LYS A 141 29.09 -4.33 -43.20
N ARG A 142 28.14 -4.65 -44.07
CA ARG A 142 27.20 -5.75 -43.86
C ARG A 142 27.87 -7.10 -43.81
N SER A 143 28.84 -7.34 -44.70
CA SER A 143 29.66 -8.54 -44.68
C SER A 143 30.49 -8.64 -43.40
N ASP A 144 31.13 -7.55 -43.02
CA ASP A 144 31.99 -7.50 -41.82
C ASP A 144 31.19 -7.78 -40.56
N HIS A 145 30.00 -7.20 -40.42
CA HIS A 145 29.11 -7.45 -39.28
C HIS A 145 28.61 -8.91 -39.20
N LEU A 146 28.22 -9.51 -40.34
CA LEU A 146 27.84 -10.92 -40.38
C LEU A 146 28.97 -11.87 -39.99
N LEU A 147 30.20 -11.54 -40.38
CA LEU A 147 31.38 -12.30 -39.96
C LEU A 147 31.69 -12.13 -38.47
N GLU A 148 31.50 -10.93 -37.93
CA GLU A 148 31.65 -10.66 -36.50
C GLU A 148 30.66 -11.50 -35.70
N ILE A 149 29.39 -11.54 -36.10
CA ILE A 149 28.37 -12.42 -35.49
C ILE A 149 28.80 -13.88 -35.53
N ALA A 150 29.26 -14.37 -36.71
CA ALA A 150 29.71 -15.74 -36.85
C ALA A 150 30.92 -16.06 -35.96
N GLN A 151 31.84 -15.10 -35.82
CA GLN A 151 33.01 -15.23 -34.96
C GLN A 151 32.63 -15.24 -33.46
N GLU A 152 31.75 -14.36 -33.05
CA GLU A 152 31.25 -14.32 -31.68
C GLU A 152 30.55 -15.63 -31.29
N LEU A 153 29.71 -16.16 -32.16
CA LEU A 153 29.04 -17.44 -31.96
C LEU A 153 30.03 -18.60 -31.86
N THR A 154 31.09 -18.58 -32.68
CA THR A 154 32.18 -19.58 -32.65
C THR A 154 32.94 -19.49 -31.32
N ASN A 155 33.09 -18.28 -30.76
CA ASN A 155 33.73 -18.04 -29.47
C ASN A 155 32.82 -18.36 -28.28
N GLY A 156 31.62 -18.88 -28.52
CA GLY A 156 30.69 -19.34 -27.47
C GLY A 156 29.70 -18.28 -26.96
N ALA A 157 29.54 -17.17 -27.69
CA ALA A 157 28.49 -16.21 -27.37
C ALA A 157 27.10 -16.85 -27.47
N ALA A 158 26.19 -16.48 -26.60
CA ALA A 158 24.80 -16.89 -26.72
C ALA A 158 24.10 -16.05 -27.81
N TYR A 159 23.26 -16.69 -28.60
CA TYR A 159 22.40 -15.98 -29.54
C TYR A 159 20.99 -15.83 -28.92
N LEU A 160 20.50 -14.62 -28.89
CA LEU A 160 19.31 -14.23 -28.18
C LEU A 160 18.23 -13.74 -29.14
N HIS A 161 17.02 -14.23 -28.98
CA HIS A 161 15.84 -13.63 -29.59
C HIS A 161 15.20 -12.70 -28.54
N VAL A 162 15.22 -11.42 -28.84
CA VAL A 162 14.78 -10.36 -27.91
C VAL A 162 13.55 -9.68 -28.44
N GLN A 163 12.56 -9.54 -27.59
CA GLN A 163 11.34 -8.82 -27.88
C GLN A 163 11.22 -7.63 -26.94
N MET A 164 11.10 -6.45 -27.51
CA MET A 164 10.99 -5.19 -26.81
C MET A 164 9.62 -4.58 -27.07
N ARG A 165 8.93 -4.23 -26.00
CA ARG A 165 7.59 -3.61 -26.04
C ARG A 165 7.56 -2.42 -25.12
N MET A 166 6.81 -1.40 -25.51
CA MET A 166 6.45 -0.27 -24.66
C MET A 166 4.93 -0.24 -24.49
N LEU A 167 4.47 -0.33 -23.25
CA LEU A 167 3.10 -0.03 -22.89
C LEU A 167 3.03 1.45 -22.53
N VAL A 168 2.36 2.23 -23.34
CA VAL A 168 2.13 3.66 -23.11
C VAL A 168 0.68 3.87 -22.71
N THR A 169 0.41 4.54 -21.60
CA THR A 169 -0.95 4.87 -21.16
C THR A 169 -1.09 6.35 -20.85
N ALA A 170 -2.22 6.92 -21.22
CA ALA A 170 -2.52 8.33 -21.03
C ALA A 170 -3.99 8.52 -20.59
N PRO A 171 -4.35 9.69 -20.00
CA PRO A 171 -5.73 9.97 -19.64
C PRO A 171 -6.64 10.29 -20.84
N THR A 172 -6.07 10.73 -21.97
CA THR A 172 -6.79 11.08 -23.19
C THR A 172 -6.05 10.58 -24.42
N LEU A 173 -6.78 10.39 -25.53
CA LEU A 173 -6.19 9.98 -26.81
C LEU A 173 -5.19 11.01 -27.33
N GLU A 174 -5.46 12.31 -27.21
CA GLU A 174 -4.56 13.38 -27.62
C GLU A 174 -3.20 13.30 -26.91
N LYS A 175 -3.20 13.08 -25.59
CA LYS A 175 -1.97 12.91 -24.81
C LYS A 175 -1.24 11.61 -25.16
N LEU A 176 -1.99 10.57 -25.50
CA LEU A 176 -1.42 9.32 -25.98
C LEU A 176 -0.69 9.54 -27.30
N ASP A 177 -1.34 10.18 -28.28
CA ASP A 177 -0.79 10.44 -29.60
C ASP A 177 0.47 11.32 -29.54
N ASP A 178 0.46 12.36 -28.70
CA ASP A 178 1.65 13.22 -28.48
C ASP A 178 2.81 12.39 -27.91
N ALA A 179 2.53 11.54 -26.92
CA ALA A 179 3.55 10.68 -26.31
C ALA A 179 4.12 9.66 -27.32
N LEU A 180 3.26 8.99 -28.08
CA LEU A 180 3.67 8.05 -29.12
C LEU A 180 4.51 8.72 -30.21
N GLY A 181 4.14 9.94 -30.58
CA GLY A 181 4.89 10.77 -31.54
C GLY A 181 6.29 11.13 -31.02
N LYS A 182 6.42 11.54 -29.75
CA LYS A 182 7.71 11.84 -29.11
C LYS A 182 8.60 10.61 -28.99
N ILE A 183 8.04 9.47 -28.60
CA ILE A 183 8.75 8.19 -28.48
C ILE A 183 9.26 7.75 -29.86
N SER A 184 8.42 7.82 -30.88
CA SER A 184 8.79 7.43 -32.25
C SER A 184 9.90 8.32 -32.82
N ARG A 185 9.83 9.65 -32.60
CA ARG A 185 10.90 10.58 -33.01
C ARG A 185 12.21 10.27 -32.33
N LEU A 186 12.20 10.08 -30.99
CA LEU A 186 13.42 9.73 -30.26
C LEU A 186 14.04 8.43 -30.79
N CYS A 187 13.22 7.45 -31.11
CA CYS A 187 13.67 6.17 -31.65
C CYS A 187 14.37 6.37 -33.03
N ILE A 188 13.76 7.13 -33.93
CA ILE A 188 14.34 7.43 -35.25
C ILE A 188 15.63 8.24 -35.12
N ASP A 189 15.63 9.28 -34.28
CA ASP A 189 16.77 10.18 -34.14
C ASP A 189 17.99 9.49 -33.52
N ARG A 190 17.78 8.55 -32.61
CA ARG A 190 18.87 7.84 -31.93
C ARG A 190 19.34 6.58 -32.64
N PHE A 191 18.39 5.83 -33.18
CA PHE A 191 18.67 4.47 -33.68
C PHE A 191 18.57 4.38 -35.20
N GLY A 192 18.26 5.48 -35.87
CA GLY A 192 18.26 5.65 -37.32
C GLY A 192 17.46 4.60 -38.11
N THR A 193 17.87 3.37 -37.99
CA THR A 193 17.30 2.21 -38.73
C THR A 193 16.27 1.43 -37.90
N SER A 194 16.09 1.79 -36.63
CA SER A 194 15.11 1.18 -35.74
C SER A 194 13.95 2.14 -35.47
N TYR A 195 12.79 1.61 -35.27
CA TYR A 195 11.59 2.41 -35.00
C TYR A 195 10.63 1.67 -34.06
N ASN A 196 9.78 2.43 -33.40
CA ASN A 196 8.66 1.91 -32.61
C ASN A 196 7.36 2.09 -33.40
N ALA A 197 6.54 1.07 -33.45
CA ALA A 197 5.21 1.15 -34.04
C ALA A 197 4.21 0.27 -33.30
N ALA A 198 2.95 0.71 -33.29
CA ALA A 198 1.84 -0.10 -32.82
C ALA A 198 1.46 -1.14 -33.90
N TYR A 199 1.21 -2.37 -33.48
CA TYR A 199 0.62 -3.35 -34.38
C TYR A 199 -0.85 -3.03 -34.62
N PHE A 200 -1.17 -2.75 -35.87
CA PHE A 200 -2.54 -2.46 -36.29
C PHE A 200 -3.44 -3.70 -36.14
N GLY A 201 -4.55 -3.55 -35.42
CA GLY A 201 -5.52 -4.62 -35.20
C GLY A 201 -5.10 -5.70 -34.20
N GLU A 202 -3.86 -5.67 -33.67
CA GLU A 202 -3.33 -6.70 -32.77
C GLU A 202 -3.17 -6.26 -31.30
N GLN A 203 -3.64 -5.07 -30.92
CA GLN A 203 -3.46 -4.53 -29.57
C GLN A 203 -3.99 -5.48 -28.46
N ARG A 204 -5.10 -6.17 -28.73
CA ARG A 204 -5.65 -7.18 -27.83
C ARG A 204 -4.70 -8.36 -27.64
N LYS A 205 -4.09 -8.85 -28.72
CA LYS A 205 -3.13 -9.97 -28.68
C LYS A 205 -1.86 -9.54 -27.94
N GLU A 206 -1.33 -8.38 -28.28
CA GLU A 206 -0.14 -7.82 -27.64
C GLU A 206 -0.36 -7.66 -26.13
N LEU A 207 -1.48 -7.06 -25.68
CA LEU A 207 -1.79 -6.90 -24.26
C LEU A 207 -1.92 -8.25 -23.55
N SER A 208 -2.58 -9.24 -24.16
CA SER A 208 -2.79 -10.55 -23.55
C SER A 208 -1.51 -11.38 -23.45
N THR A 209 -0.52 -11.14 -24.31
CA THR A 209 0.75 -11.87 -24.36
C THR A 209 1.88 -11.16 -23.65
N LEU A 210 1.73 -9.85 -23.36
CA LEU A 210 2.76 -9.01 -22.76
C LEU A 210 3.31 -9.59 -21.44
N PHE A 211 2.46 -10.19 -20.63
CA PHE A 211 2.81 -10.82 -19.34
C PHE A 211 3.01 -12.34 -19.44
N SER A 212 3.00 -12.90 -20.64
CA SER A 212 3.17 -14.33 -20.85
C SER A 212 4.63 -14.73 -20.68
N LYS A 213 4.90 -15.81 -19.94
CA LYS A 213 6.23 -16.44 -19.90
C LYS A 213 6.60 -17.15 -21.22
N ASN A 214 5.65 -17.36 -22.11
CA ASN A 214 5.87 -18.04 -23.38
C ASN A 214 6.17 -17.03 -24.49
N THR A 215 7.43 -16.67 -24.63
CA THR A 215 7.92 -15.73 -25.65
C THR A 215 7.72 -16.22 -27.09
N ALA A 216 7.48 -17.50 -27.33
CA ALA A 216 7.22 -18.03 -28.66
C ALA A 216 5.87 -17.56 -29.25
N LYS A 217 4.95 -17.11 -28.42
CA LYS A 217 3.65 -16.55 -28.84
C LYS A 217 3.72 -15.07 -29.19
N LEU A 218 4.78 -14.39 -28.81
CA LEU A 218 4.99 -12.99 -29.13
C LEU A 218 5.40 -12.88 -30.60
N GLY A 219 5.06 -11.79 -31.24
CA GLY A 219 5.35 -11.54 -32.66
C GLY A 219 6.83 -11.49 -32.98
N LYS A 220 7.20 -10.90 -34.11
CA LYS A 220 8.58 -10.75 -34.53
C LYS A 220 9.39 -10.01 -33.46
N GLY A 221 10.54 -10.58 -33.10
CA GLY A 221 11.56 -9.95 -32.26
C GLY A 221 12.82 -9.68 -33.05
N MET A 222 13.84 -9.21 -32.36
CA MET A 222 15.17 -8.97 -32.92
C MET A 222 16.13 -10.03 -32.42
N TYR A 223 17.18 -10.27 -33.19
CA TYR A 223 18.22 -11.21 -32.82
C TYR A 223 19.50 -10.46 -32.51
N PHE A 224 20.15 -10.84 -31.41
CA PHE A 224 21.40 -10.26 -30.94
C PHE A 224 22.34 -11.37 -30.48
N THR A 225 23.61 -11.16 -30.64
CA THR A 225 24.59 -11.90 -29.85
C THR A 225 24.59 -11.39 -28.41
N SER A 226 25.06 -12.19 -27.45
CA SER A 226 25.12 -11.74 -26.05
C SER A 226 26.02 -10.52 -25.85
N PRO A 227 27.16 -10.32 -26.54
CA PRO A 227 27.92 -9.08 -26.48
C PRO A 227 27.15 -7.85 -27.02
N GLU A 228 26.47 -7.97 -28.17
CA GLU A 228 25.65 -6.87 -28.71
C GLU A 228 24.53 -6.47 -27.77
N TYR A 229 23.84 -7.46 -27.21
CA TYR A 229 22.77 -7.21 -26.27
C TYR A 229 23.27 -6.60 -24.92
N ALA A 230 24.43 -7.07 -24.47
CA ALA A 230 25.09 -6.48 -23.30
C ALA A 230 25.51 -5.02 -23.56
N GLY A 231 25.92 -4.68 -24.79
CA GLY A 231 26.25 -3.32 -25.20
C GLY A 231 25.08 -2.34 -25.15
N ALA A 232 23.84 -2.83 -25.09
CA ALA A 232 22.67 -1.99 -24.91
C ALA A 232 22.63 -1.33 -23.52
N TYR A 233 23.26 -1.92 -22.52
CA TYR A 233 23.26 -1.47 -21.10
C TYR A 233 21.88 -1.33 -20.47
N ASN A 234 20.84 -1.83 -21.10
CA ASN A 234 19.46 -1.76 -20.60
C ASN A 234 19.19 -2.68 -19.42
N LEU A 235 20.05 -3.68 -19.19
CA LEU A 235 20.01 -4.57 -18.04
C LEU A 235 20.92 -4.11 -16.88
N VAL A 236 21.75 -3.10 -17.12
CA VAL A 236 22.62 -2.52 -16.09
C VAL A 236 21.82 -1.50 -15.31
N THR A 237 21.19 -1.96 -14.26
CA THR A 237 20.37 -1.15 -13.36
C THR A 237 20.83 -1.34 -11.93
N HIS A 238 20.68 -0.30 -11.12
CA HIS A 238 20.85 -0.37 -9.68
C HIS A 238 19.57 0.10 -9.02
N GLY A 239 18.71 -0.85 -8.71
CA GLY A 239 17.40 -0.63 -8.11
C GLY A 239 17.20 -1.41 -6.82
N LEU A 240 16.01 -1.34 -6.27
CA LEU A 240 15.56 -2.19 -5.19
C LEU A 240 14.63 -3.25 -5.77
N GLU A 241 14.99 -4.52 -5.62
CA GLU A 241 14.24 -5.65 -6.16
C GLU A 241 13.87 -6.63 -5.06
N ASP A 242 12.93 -6.22 -4.21
CA ASP A 242 12.42 -7.12 -3.18
C ASP A 242 11.64 -8.26 -3.82
N LYS A 243 11.80 -9.47 -3.29
CA LYS A 243 10.97 -10.60 -3.65
C LYS A 243 9.51 -10.28 -3.36
N ASP A 244 8.65 -10.48 -4.34
CA ASP A 244 7.23 -10.12 -4.29
C ASP A 244 6.99 -8.61 -4.06
N GLY A 245 7.98 -7.77 -4.44
CA GLY A 245 7.91 -6.33 -4.34
C GLY A 245 6.92 -5.72 -5.33
N GLU A 246 6.24 -4.69 -4.89
CA GLU A 246 5.38 -3.88 -5.74
C GLU A 246 6.14 -2.65 -6.23
N TYR A 247 5.87 -2.26 -7.46
CA TYR A 247 6.44 -1.05 -8.04
C TYR A 247 5.97 0.19 -7.26
N VAL A 248 6.92 0.98 -6.79
CA VAL A 248 6.68 2.21 -6.05
C VAL A 248 7.33 3.44 -6.69
N GLY A 249 8.16 3.25 -7.70
CA GLY A 249 8.85 4.31 -8.39
C GLY A 249 10.13 3.85 -9.07
N TYR A 250 11.00 4.77 -9.42
CA TYR A 250 12.27 4.49 -10.10
C TYR A 250 13.43 5.25 -9.48
N MET A 251 14.61 4.67 -9.57
CA MET A 251 15.84 5.20 -9.00
C MET A 251 16.22 6.55 -9.60
N ILE A 252 16.57 7.50 -8.75
CA ILE A 252 17.10 8.78 -9.18
C ILE A 252 18.59 8.60 -9.52
N GLY A 253 18.97 9.04 -10.72
CA GLY A 253 20.35 8.97 -11.21
C GLY A 253 20.74 7.66 -11.88
N ASP A 254 19.83 6.68 -11.93
CA ASP A 254 20.04 5.50 -12.75
C ASP A 254 19.73 5.77 -14.22
N VAL A 255 20.65 5.39 -15.12
CA VAL A 255 20.53 5.68 -16.56
C VAL A 255 19.37 4.96 -17.24
N ASN A 256 18.92 3.87 -16.68
CA ASN A 256 17.81 3.06 -17.16
C ASN A 256 16.52 3.24 -16.37
N ASN A 257 16.50 4.20 -15.41
CA ASN A 257 15.38 4.40 -14.51
C ASN A 257 14.97 3.09 -13.82
N ALA A 258 15.93 2.43 -13.17
CA ALA A 258 15.73 1.16 -12.48
C ALA A 258 14.49 1.21 -11.59
N ALA A 259 13.64 0.21 -11.73
CA ALA A 259 12.44 0.11 -10.93
C ALA A 259 12.78 -0.09 -9.45
N VAL A 260 11.97 0.52 -8.58
CA VAL A 260 11.97 0.22 -7.15
C VAL A 260 10.80 -0.69 -6.86
N LEU A 261 11.12 -1.98 -6.67
CA LEU A 261 10.16 -3.01 -6.27
C LEU A 261 10.28 -3.22 -4.76
N PHE A 262 9.33 -2.70 -4.04
CA PHE A 262 9.36 -2.64 -2.58
C PHE A 262 8.32 -3.56 -1.96
N SER A 263 8.74 -4.40 -1.01
CA SER A 263 7.85 -5.28 -0.26
C SER A 263 8.00 -5.09 1.24
N THR A 264 6.89 -4.84 1.91
CA THR A 264 6.81 -4.90 3.38
C THR A 264 6.44 -6.28 3.89
N ASN A 265 6.02 -7.21 3.01
CA ASN A 265 5.44 -8.49 3.44
C ASN A 265 6.45 -9.45 4.06
N ASN A 266 7.70 -9.39 3.59
CA ASN A 266 8.75 -10.31 4.04
C ASN A 266 9.59 -9.78 5.19
N TYR A 267 9.72 -8.43 5.34
CA TYR A 267 10.70 -7.82 6.24
C TYR A 267 10.16 -6.64 7.04
N GLY A 268 9.03 -6.07 6.67
CA GLY A 268 8.57 -4.81 7.23
C GLY A 268 7.48 -5.00 8.28
N HIS A 269 7.80 -5.50 9.47
CA HIS A 269 6.84 -5.57 10.57
C HIS A 269 6.61 -4.21 11.23
N HIS A 270 7.64 -3.37 11.26
CA HIS A 270 7.60 -2.02 11.82
C HIS A 270 8.04 -1.01 10.78
N VAL A 271 7.09 -0.23 10.29
CA VAL A 271 7.29 0.75 9.22
C VAL A 271 6.90 2.14 9.70
N ILE A 272 7.77 3.09 9.46
CA ILE A 272 7.50 4.51 9.75
C ILE A 272 7.58 5.32 8.47
N ILE A 273 6.62 6.19 8.29
CA ILE A 273 6.54 7.10 7.15
C ILE A 273 6.48 8.53 7.68
N GLY A 274 7.47 9.33 7.33
CA GLY A 274 7.54 10.75 7.65
C GLY A 274 7.58 11.60 6.41
N GLU A 275 6.61 12.50 6.24
CA GLU A 275 6.58 13.44 5.14
C GLU A 275 5.87 14.73 5.53
N GLU A 276 6.47 15.86 5.21
CA GLU A 276 5.84 17.15 5.46
C GLU A 276 4.69 17.40 4.50
N THR A 277 3.58 17.84 5.06
CA THR A 277 2.46 18.37 4.29
C THR A 277 2.87 19.65 3.58
N TYR A 278 2.54 19.77 2.32
CA TYR A 278 2.75 20.99 1.57
C TYR A 278 1.50 21.44 0.81
N VAL A 279 1.45 22.71 0.48
CA VAL A 279 0.39 23.28 -0.35
C VAL A 279 0.94 23.41 -1.77
N ASN A 280 0.27 22.79 -2.76
CA ASN A 280 0.65 22.90 -4.16
C ASN A 280 0.30 24.29 -4.73
N MET A 281 0.75 24.60 -5.96
CA MET A 281 0.47 25.87 -6.62
C MET A 281 -1.03 26.17 -6.84
N ALA A 282 -1.89 25.14 -6.75
CA ALA A 282 -3.34 25.30 -6.81
C ALA A 282 -3.99 25.52 -5.42
N GLY A 283 -3.20 25.77 -4.37
CA GLY A 283 -3.69 26.02 -3.02
C GLY A 283 -4.20 24.77 -2.29
N ARG A 284 -3.97 23.56 -2.80
CA ARG A 284 -4.42 22.32 -2.18
C ARG A 284 -3.33 21.75 -1.27
N ARG A 285 -3.74 21.31 -0.09
CA ARG A 285 -2.87 20.50 0.78
C ARG A 285 -2.60 19.16 0.10
N MET A 286 -1.35 18.77 0.05
CA MET A 286 -0.88 17.51 -0.50
C MET A 286 -0.30 16.66 0.64
N HIS A 287 -0.87 15.47 0.83
CA HIS A 287 -0.48 14.52 1.86
C HIS A 287 -0.02 13.24 1.17
N SER A 288 1.20 13.22 0.74
CA SER A 288 1.75 12.06 0.06
C SER A 288 1.98 10.87 1.00
N SER A 289 2.13 11.11 2.29
CA SER A 289 2.11 10.07 3.33
C SER A 289 0.87 9.18 3.25
N SER A 290 -0.29 9.75 2.91
CA SER A 290 -1.54 9.01 2.72
C SER A 290 -1.50 8.06 1.53
N LEU A 291 -0.79 8.42 0.47
CA LEU A 291 -0.59 7.56 -0.68
C LEU A 291 0.18 6.30 -0.29
N TRP A 292 1.18 6.44 0.58
CA TRP A 292 1.90 5.31 1.14
C TRP A 292 0.97 4.40 1.95
N GLY A 293 0.17 4.97 2.86
CA GLY A 293 -0.80 4.19 3.63
C GLY A 293 -1.76 3.42 2.74
N SER A 294 -2.25 4.03 1.66
CA SER A 294 -3.11 3.35 0.68
C SER A 294 -2.37 2.27 -0.11
N LYS A 295 -1.13 2.52 -0.53
CA LYS A 295 -0.30 1.55 -1.25
C LYS A 295 0.01 0.33 -0.39
N LEU A 296 0.46 0.54 0.85
CA LEU A 296 0.74 -0.56 1.78
C LEU A 296 -0.52 -1.35 2.16
N SER A 297 -1.66 -0.67 2.27
CA SER A 297 -2.95 -1.33 2.47
C SER A 297 -3.30 -2.25 1.30
N GLN A 298 -3.10 -1.79 0.07
CA GLN A 298 -3.35 -2.62 -1.12
C GLN A 298 -2.40 -3.82 -1.16
N SER A 299 -1.11 -3.60 -0.90
CA SER A 299 -0.11 -4.65 -0.84
C SER A 299 -0.49 -5.73 0.19
N CYS A 300 -0.87 -5.34 1.39
CA CYS A 300 -1.32 -6.27 2.42
C CYS A 300 -2.52 -7.11 1.96
N MET A 301 -3.53 -6.47 1.36
CA MET A 301 -4.71 -7.17 0.86
C MET A 301 -4.39 -8.12 -0.31
N LEU A 302 -3.45 -7.75 -1.19
CA LEU A 302 -2.96 -8.61 -2.27
C LEU A 302 -2.33 -9.90 -1.73
N HIS A 303 -1.67 -9.82 -0.57
CA HIS A 303 -1.08 -10.96 0.13
C HIS A 303 -2.02 -11.60 1.14
N ASN A 304 -3.32 -11.40 0.97
CA ASN A 304 -4.39 -12.01 1.77
C ASN A 304 -4.47 -11.53 3.23
N GLY A 305 -3.78 -10.46 3.60
CA GLY A 305 -3.88 -9.83 4.92
C GLY A 305 -5.10 -8.94 5.07
N ARG A 306 -5.46 -8.63 6.31
CA ARG A 306 -6.47 -7.63 6.68
C ARG A 306 -5.77 -6.33 7.06
N VAL A 307 -6.44 -5.22 6.84
CA VAL A 307 -5.91 -3.90 7.15
C VAL A 307 -6.87 -3.12 8.02
N VAL A 308 -6.33 -2.58 9.09
CA VAL A 308 -7.00 -1.63 9.96
C VAL A 308 -6.33 -0.27 9.81
N HIS A 309 -7.11 0.74 9.47
CA HIS A 309 -6.68 2.13 9.46
C HIS A 309 -7.23 2.85 10.68
N LEU A 310 -6.36 3.51 11.44
CA LEU A 310 -6.69 4.46 12.49
C LEU A 310 -6.39 5.86 11.96
N VAL A 311 -7.42 6.65 11.68
CA VAL A 311 -7.29 7.94 11.00
C VAL A 311 -7.52 9.07 11.99
N LEU A 312 -6.45 9.75 12.40
CA LEU A 312 -6.48 10.84 13.39
C LEU A 312 -6.50 12.23 12.73
N ASP A 313 -6.26 12.29 11.42
CA ASP A 313 -6.32 13.51 10.63
C ASP A 313 -7.38 13.42 9.52
N ASP A 314 -7.81 14.57 9.00
CA ASP A 314 -8.84 14.67 7.96
C ASP A 314 -8.29 14.45 6.54
N THR A 315 -6.99 14.26 6.41
CA THR A 315 -6.26 14.36 5.14
C THR A 315 -6.28 13.09 4.31
N ASN A 316 -6.64 11.97 4.93
CA ASN A 316 -6.44 10.64 4.38
C ASN A 316 -7.70 9.96 3.83
N LEU A 317 -8.85 10.60 4.02
CA LEU A 317 -10.14 9.96 3.77
C LEU A 317 -10.45 9.76 2.28
N ASP A 318 -9.86 10.60 1.41
CA ASP A 318 -10.07 10.53 -0.05
C ASP A 318 -9.22 9.46 -0.73
N TYR A 319 -8.14 9.00 -0.08
CA TYR A 319 -7.22 8.00 -0.62
C TYR A 319 -7.62 6.55 -0.33
N VAL A 320 -8.65 6.34 0.48
CA VAL A 320 -9.30 5.04 0.62
C VAL A 320 -10.06 4.77 -0.68
N GLY A 321 -9.33 4.29 -1.68
CA GLY A 321 -9.74 4.29 -3.08
C GLY A 321 -11.07 3.61 -3.34
N PRO A 322 -11.86 4.13 -4.29
CA PRO A 322 -13.18 3.59 -4.65
C PRO A 322 -13.13 2.15 -5.19
N ARG A 323 -11.96 1.66 -5.64
CA ARG A 323 -11.79 0.26 -6.08
C ARG A 323 -12.05 -0.75 -4.98
N PHE A 324 -11.76 -0.39 -3.73
CA PHE A 324 -11.92 -1.26 -2.57
C PHE A 324 -13.13 -0.92 -1.72
N SER A 325 -14.06 -0.08 -2.22
CA SER A 325 -15.24 0.34 -1.47
C SER A 325 -16.07 -0.84 -0.96
N ASN A 326 -16.22 -1.89 -1.77
CA ASN A 326 -16.97 -3.09 -1.42
C ASN A 326 -16.29 -3.98 -0.34
N LEU A 327 -15.00 -3.75 -0.09
CA LEU A 327 -14.21 -4.48 0.91
C LEU A 327 -13.83 -3.59 2.09
N THR A 328 -14.22 -2.32 2.05
CA THR A 328 -13.85 -1.31 3.05
C THR A 328 -15.07 -0.97 3.88
N PHE A 329 -14.95 -1.18 5.18
CA PHE A 329 -15.87 -0.69 6.18
C PHE A 329 -15.29 0.56 6.83
N ARG A 330 -16.06 1.63 6.88
CA ARG A 330 -15.65 2.87 7.52
C ARG A 330 -16.61 3.20 8.65
N LEU A 331 -16.05 3.35 9.82
CA LEU A 331 -16.76 3.76 11.02
C LEU A 331 -16.37 5.20 11.34
N ASP A 332 -17.34 6.10 11.30
CA ASP A 332 -17.22 7.44 11.89
C ASP A 332 -17.51 7.31 13.38
N LEU A 333 -16.46 7.40 14.18
CA LEU A 333 -16.51 7.13 15.62
C LEU A 333 -17.18 8.25 16.44
N ASN A 334 -17.79 9.20 15.77
CA ASN A 334 -18.52 10.29 16.43
C ASN A 334 -19.89 9.86 17.01
N GLN A 335 -20.28 8.60 16.84
CA GLN A 335 -21.61 8.10 17.23
C GLN A 335 -21.62 7.02 18.33
N GLY A 336 -20.53 6.73 18.96
CA GLY A 336 -20.49 5.75 20.06
C GLY A 336 -20.86 4.33 19.64
N ASP A 337 -19.92 3.62 19.02
CA ASP A 337 -20.17 2.31 18.42
C ASP A 337 -19.76 1.15 19.31
N VAL A 338 -18.89 1.37 20.29
CA VAL A 338 -18.28 0.32 21.11
C VAL A 338 -18.40 0.66 22.60
N ASN A 339 -18.98 -0.27 23.36
CA ASN A 339 -19.13 -0.14 24.80
C ASN A 339 -17.76 -0.12 25.50
N MET A 340 -17.50 0.91 26.29
CA MET A 340 -16.23 1.10 26.99
C MET A 340 -15.96 0.04 28.07
N PHE A 341 -16.96 -0.64 28.58
CA PHE A 341 -16.83 -1.71 29.59
C PHE A 341 -16.65 -3.09 28.97
N GLU A 342 -16.77 -3.20 27.65
CA GLU A 342 -16.61 -4.47 26.95
C GLU A 342 -15.14 -4.81 26.71
N ILE A 343 -14.81 -6.08 26.92
CA ILE A 343 -13.47 -6.63 26.75
C ILE A 343 -13.47 -7.58 25.55
N PHE A 344 -12.64 -7.27 24.56
CA PHE A 344 -12.50 -8.04 23.34
C PHE A 344 -11.22 -8.86 23.35
N GLY A 345 -11.27 -10.09 22.83
CA GLY A 345 -10.12 -10.98 22.70
C GLY A 345 -10.47 -12.46 22.82
N ASP A 346 -9.47 -13.29 23.08
CA ASP A 346 -9.66 -14.72 23.30
C ASP A 346 -9.98 -15.00 24.79
N ARG A 347 -10.88 -15.95 25.03
CA ARG A 347 -11.21 -16.42 26.39
C ARG A 347 -10.01 -16.99 27.16
N LYS A 348 -8.98 -17.43 26.48
CA LYS A 348 -7.74 -17.92 27.11
C LYS A 348 -6.95 -16.80 27.80
N ASP A 349 -7.10 -15.58 27.33
CA ASP A 349 -6.32 -14.41 27.73
C ASP A 349 -7.13 -13.45 28.65
N GLN A 350 -8.20 -13.93 29.29
CA GLN A 350 -9.09 -13.07 30.08
C GLN A 350 -8.37 -12.28 31.18
N ILE A 351 -7.35 -12.85 31.82
CA ILE A 351 -6.61 -12.16 32.91
C ILE A 351 -5.80 -10.96 32.36
N PRO A 352 -4.91 -11.11 31.38
CA PRO A 352 -4.18 -9.97 30.83
C PRO A 352 -5.11 -8.97 30.11
N LEU A 353 -6.18 -9.43 29.49
CA LEU A 353 -7.18 -8.54 28.89
C LEU A 353 -7.94 -7.71 29.92
N PHE A 354 -8.26 -8.28 31.08
CA PHE A 354 -8.86 -7.56 32.18
C PHE A 354 -7.94 -6.48 32.76
N SER A 355 -6.65 -6.79 32.93
CA SER A 355 -5.67 -5.77 33.35
C SER A 355 -5.57 -4.62 32.34
N ALA A 356 -5.56 -4.93 31.05
CA ALA A 356 -5.58 -3.91 29.99
C ALA A 356 -6.89 -3.08 30.01
N GLN A 357 -8.02 -3.69 30.38
CA GLN A 357 -9.30 -2.99 30.57
C GLN A 357 -9.24 -1.98 31.71
N MET A 358 -8.61 -2.32 32.83
CA MET A 358 -8.44 -1.39 33.93
C MET A 358 -7.60 -0.18 33.51
N GLN A 359 -6.50 -0.40 32.83
CA GLN A 359 -5.69 0.68 32.25
C GLN A 359 -6.49 1.53 31.25
N LYS A 360 -7.31 0.90 30.40
CA LYS A 360 -8.20 1.60 29.46
C LYS A 360 -9.14 2.57 30.20
N LEU A 361 -9.82 2.11 31.23
CA LEU A 361 -10.76 2.94 32.02
C LEU A 361 -10.06 4.12 32.69
N ILE A 362 -8.88 3.90 33.27
CA ILE A 362 -8.06 4.96 33.87
C ILE A 362 -7.72 6.02 32.82
N LEU A 363 -7.19 5.62 31.69
CA LEU A 363 -6.81 6.54 30.62
C LEU A 363 -8.00 7.30 30.04
N MET A 364 -9.13 6.65 29.86
CA MET A 364 -10.35 7.31 29.39
C MET A 364 -10.83 8.37 30.36
N ALA A 365 -10.81 8.09 31.66
CA ALA A 365 -11.15 9.07 32.69
C ALA A 365 -10.19 10.27 32.67
N GLU A 366 -8.89 10.03 32.60
CA GLU A 366 -7.85 11.08 32.53
C GLU A 366 -7.95 11.97 31.29
N GLN A 367 -8.34 11.40 30.15
CA GLN A 367 -8.44 12.15 28.89
C GLN A 367 -9.73 12.98 28.76
N THR A 368 -10.78 12.56 29.42
CA THR A 368 -12.10 13.22 29.31
C THR A 368 -12.41 14.21 30.45
N TYR A 369 -11.67 14.15 31.54
CA TYR A 369 -11.83 14.99 32.69
C TYR A 369 -10.61 15.87 32.90
N GLU A 370 -10.80 17.19 33.01
CA GLU A 370 -9.74 18.14 33.38
C GLU A 370 -9.36 17.90 34.85
N THR A 371 -8.34 17.10 35.05
CA THR A 371 -7.87 16.68 36.37
C THR A 371 -6.75 17.57 36.87
N THR A 372 -6.79 17.90 38.19
CA THR A 372 -5.59 18.32 38.91
C THR A 372 -4.60 17.14 39.01
N ASP A 373 -3.34 17.41 39.31
CA ASP A 373 -2.36 16.31 39.53
C ASP A 373 -2.78 15.43 40.73
N SER A 374 -3.43 16.00 41.73
CA SER A 374 -4.01 15.26 42.84
C SER A 374 -5.11 14.30 42.40
N ASP A 375 -6.07 14.77 41.57
CA ASP A 375 -7.16 13.93 41.07
C ASP A 375 -6.67 12.80 40.18
N ARG A 376 -5.64 13.05 39.35
CA ARG A 376 -4.98 11.99 38.55
C ARG A 376 -4.41 10.91 39.45
N SER A 377 -3.72 11.29 40.52
CA SER A 377 -3.17 10.33 41.48
C SER A 377 -4.27 9.47 42.11
N VAL A 378 -5.39 10.07 42.47
CA VAL A 378 -6.57 9.38 42.99
C VAL A 378 -7.19 8.45 41.95
N ILE A 379 -7.38 8.90 40.72
CA ILE A 379 -7.92 8.06 39.64
C ILE A 379 -7.03 6.83 39.41
N ARG A 380 -5.71 7.02 39.28
CA ARG A 380 -4.75 5.91 39.09
C ARG A 380 -4.71 4.93 40.26
N GLY A 381 -4.76 5.46 41.49
CA GLY A 381 -4.63 4.62 42.70
C GLY A 381 -5.90 3.86 43.07
N SER A 382 -7.09 4.37 42.73
CA SER A 382 -8.33 3.83 43.27
C SER A 382 -9.28 3.23 42.21
N LEU A 383 -9.19 3.65 40.96
CA LEU A 383 -10.15 3.19 39.92
C LEU A 383 -10.03 1.68 39.66
N GLU A 384 -8.82 1.13 39.66
CA GLU A 384 -8.61 -0.31 39.42
C GLU A 384 -9.33 -1.14 40.51
N GLU A 385 -9.17 -0.80 41.77
CA GLU A 385 -9.84 -1.51 42.87
C GLU A 385 -11.38 -1.41 42.77
N ILE A 386 -11.90 -0.19 42.59
CA ILE A 386 -13.33 0.08 42.54
C ILE A 386 -13.98 -0.56 41.30
N ALA A 387 -13.34 -0.44 40.12
CA ALA A 387 -13.83 -1.07 38.91
C ALA A 387 -13.75 -2.60 38.98
N THR A 388 -12.68 -3.15 39.58
CA THR A 388 -12.56 -4.61 39.78
C THR A 388 -13.71 -5.10 40.66
N GLN A 389 -14.00 -4.41 41.77
CA GLN A 389 -15.12 -4.76 42.63
C GLN A 389 -16.47 -4.69 41.88
N TYR A 390 -16.65 -3.66 41.02
CA TYR A 390 -17.83 -3.57 40.17
C TYR A 390 -18.00 -4.81 39.26
N TYR A 391 -16.92 -5.26 38.59
CA TYR A 391 -17.00 -6.46 37.77
C TYR A 391 -17.27 -7.74 38.60
N ILE A 392 -16.80 -7.78 39.85
CA ILE A 392 -17.11 -8.90 40.77
C ILE A 392 -18.61 -8.88 41.10
N ASP A 393 -19.18 -7.73 41.46
CA ASP A 393 -20.58 -7.57 41.81
C ASP A 393 -21.50 -7.88 40.62
N GLN A 394 -21.05 -7.61 39.39
CA GLN A 394 -21.70 -8.04 38.12
C GLN A 394 -21.51 -9.54 37.82
N ARG A 395 -20.81 -10.29 38.66
CA ARG A 395 -20.49 -11.72 38.46
C ARG A 395 -19.70 -12.02 37.17
N MET A 396 -18.92 -11.05 36.70
CA MET A 396 -18.07 -11.17 35.54
C MET A 396 -16.64 -11.55 35.90
N TRP A 397 -16.19 -11.17 37.11
CA TRP A 397 -14.85 -11.38 37.65
C TRP A 397 -14.88 -12.03 39.03
N TYR A 398 -13.75 -12.58 39.48
CA TYR A 398 -13.55 -13.21 40.78
C TYR A 398 -12.27 -12.70 41.44
N ALA A 399 -12.27 -12.49 42.76
CA ALA A 399 -11.10 -12.05 43.50
C ALA A 399 -9.89 -12.97 43.28
N ASN A 400 -10.11 -14.30 43.21
CA ASN A 400 -9.09 -15.30 42.93
C ASN A 400 -9.20 -15.73 41.46
N ALA A 401 -9.02 -14.79 40.54
CA ALA A 401 -9.17 -15.02 39.08
C ALA A 401 -8.34 -16.18 38.55
N LYS A 402 -7.10 -16.34 39.05
CA LYS A 402 -6.18 -17.43 38.62
C LYS A 402 -6.74 -18.82 38.94
N GLU A 403 -7.44 -18.97 40.05
CA GLU A 403 -8.03 -20.24 40.49
C GLU A 403 -9.41 -20.51 39.85
N ASN A 404 -10.05 -19.46 39.36
CA ASN A 404 -11.40 -19.50 38.80
C ASN A 404 -11.45 -19.17 37.29
N GLN A 405 -10.39 -19.47 36.54
CA GLN A 405 -10.29 -19.09 35.12
C GLN A 405 -11.49 -19.56 34.28
N ASP A 406 -11.99 -20.77 34.54
CA ASP A 406 -13.15 -21.34 33.82
C ASP A 406 -14.47 -20.62 34.13
N LYS A 407 -14.54 -19.89 35.23
CA LYS A 407 -15.73 -19.15 35.67
C LYS A 407 -15.73 -17.71 35.24
N LEU A 408 -14.59 -17.18 34.76
CA LEU A 408 -14.50 -15.80 34.29
C LEU A 408 -15.44 -15.59 33.10
N ARG A 409 -16.14 -14.45 33.13
CA ARG A 409 -17.10 -14.06 32.09
C ARG A 409 -16.88 -12.60 31.70
N VAL A 410 -15.65 -12.25 31.31
CA VAL A 410 -15.32 -10.90 30.88
C VAL A 410 -15.16 -10.79 29.36
N VAL A 411 -14.96 -11.91 28.66
CA VAL A 411 -14.80 -11.98 27.21
C VAL A 411 -15.86 -12.90 26.59
N GLY A 412 -16.46 -12.45 25.46
CA GLY A 412 -17.41 -13.25 24.68
C GLY A 412 -18.76 -13.43 25.35
N ILE A 413 -19.20 -12.48 26.16
CA ILE A 413 -20.57 -12.35 26.66
C ILE A 413 -21.42 -11.59 25.64
N PRO A 414 -22.75 -11.80 25.62
CA PRO A 414 -23.64 -11.03 24.77
C PRO A 414 -23.51 -9.53 25.04
N HIS A 415 -23.43 -8.71 24.01
CA HIS A 415 -23.25 -7.26 24.11
C HIS A 415 -24.28 -6.57 25.05
N SER A 416 -25.52 -7.06 25.03
CA SER A 416 -26.60 -6.57 25.87
C SER A 416 -26.44 -6.83 27.39
N GLN A 417 -25.54 -7.75 27.75
CA GLN A 417 -25.25 -8.11 29.15
C GLN A 417 -24.04 -7.36 29.71
N VAL A 418 -23.30 -6.65 28.83
CA VAL A 418 -22.18 -5.80 29.27
C VAL A 418 -22.73 -4.53 29.89
N PRO A 419 -22.32 -4.17 31.13
CA PRO A 419 -22.78 -2.94 31.77
C PRO A 419 -22.38 -1.71 30.95
N LYS A 420 -23.20 -0.65 31.07
CA LYS A 420 -22.96 0.63 30.41
C LYS A 420 -22.45 1.67 31.42
N LEU A 421 -22.03 2.82 30.91
CA LEU A 421 -21.49 3.92 31.69
C LEU A 421 -22.49 4.43 32.76
N ASP A 422 -23.78 4.55 32.43
CA ASP A 422 -24.82 4.99 33.39
C ASP A 422 -24.98 4.01 34.57
N MET A 423 -24.80 2.70 34.33
CA MET A 423 -24.82 1.68 35.38
C MET A 423 -23.61 1.82 36.31
N PHE A 424 -22.43 2.09 35.78
CA PHE A 424 -21.24 2.32 36.58
C PHE A 424 -21.31 3.61 37.37
N CYS A 425 -21.83 4.70 36.80
CA CYS A 425 -22.09 5.94 37.55
C CYS A 425 -23.05 5.71 38.71
N SER A 426 -24.12 4.94 38.50
CA SER A 426 -25.09 4.57 39.55
C SER A 426 -24.45 3.73 40.66
N TYR A 427 -23.55 2.80 40.28
CA TYR A 427 -22.77 2.02 41.23
C TYR A 427 -21.86 2.91 42.11
N LEU A 428 -21.12 3.85 41.52
CA LEU A 428 -20.28 4.78 42.26
C LEU A 428 -21.09 5.62 43.26
N ASP A 429 -22.29 6.06 42.88
CA ASP A 429 -23.18 6.81 43.80
C ASP A 429 -23.70 5.94 44.94
N MET A 430 -24.00 4.69 44.68
CA MET A 430 -24.45 3.74 45.69
C MET A 430 -23.33 3.46 46.71
N GLU A 431 -22.12 3.19 46.22
CA GLU A 431 -20.93 2.97 47.06
C GLU A 431 -20.59 4.22 47.90
N TYR A 432 -20.64 5.42 47.30
CA TYR A 432 -20.41 6.66 48.01
C TYR A 432 -21.42 6.84 49.17
N LYS A 433 -22.71 6.62 48.91
CA LYS A 433 -23.76 6.69 49.94
C LYS A 433 -23.60 5.63 51.02
N ALA A 434 -23.27 4.39 50.62
CA ALA A 434 -23.04 3.31 51.56
C ALA A 434 -21.85 3.60 52.49
N MET A 435 -20.76 4.14 51.94
CA MET A 435 -19.58 4.51 52.72
C MET A 435 -19.83 5.70 53.64
N THR A 436 -20.61 6.70 53.20
CA THR A 436 -21.00 7.87 54.02
C THR A 436 -21.81 7.47 55.21
N ASN A 437 -22.66 6.43 55.11
CA ASN A 437 -23.53 5.96 56.20
C ASN A 437 -22.85 4.98 57.15
N ARG A 438 -21.58 4.57 56.94
CA ARG A 438 -20.84 3.69 57.84
C ARG A 438 -20.40 4.47 59.12
N SER A 439 -20.40 3.78 60.27
CA SER A 439 -19.97 4.33 61.55
C SER A 439 -18.48 4.67 61.57
N ALA A 440 -17.65 3.85 60.92
CA ALA A 440 -16.24 4.12 60.65
C ALA A 440 -16.09 4.51 59.18
N ARG A 441 -15.86 5.80 58.96
CA ARG A 441 -15.68 6.34 57.60
C ARG A 441 -14.23 6.21 57.18
N ASP A 442 -14.05 5.73 55.97
CA ASP A 442 -12.76 5.77 55.27
C ASP A 442 -12.76 7.04 54.42
N GLU A 443 -12.14 8.10 54.92
CA GLU A 443 -12.13 9.43 54.27
C GLU A 443 -11.37 9.38 52.93
N GLU A 444 -10.34 8.54 52.81
CA GLU A 444 -9.57 8.38 51.59
C GLU A 444 -10.43 7.72 50.49
N LYS A 445 -11.14 6.66 50.85
CA LYS A 445 -12.06 5.97 49.93
C LYS A 445 -13.27 6.84 49.57
N LEU A 446 -13.80 7.64 50.50
CA LEU A 446 -14.85 8.62 50.21
C LEU A 446 -14.37 9.67 49.21
N HIS A 447 -13.17 10.20 49.42
CA HIS A 447 -12.57 11.15 48.48
C HIS A 447 -12.39 10.53 47.09
N ALA A 448 -11.85 9.30 47.02
CA ALA A 448 -11.68 8.58 45.75
C ALA A 448 -13.02 8.37 45.03
N LEU A 449 -14.07 7.90 45.73
CA LEU A 449 -15.41 7.73 45.16
C LEU A 449 -16.00 9.04 44.64
N SER A 450 -15.76 10.16 45.38
CA SER A 450 -16.20 11.47 44.94
C SER A 450 -15.55 11.93 43.63
N VAL A 451 -14.22 11.81 43.52
CA VAL A 451 -13.46 12.18 42.31
C VAL A 451 -13.88 11.31 41.12
N LEU A 452 -13.98 10.00 41.34
CA LEU A 452 -14.38 9.07 40.26
C LEU A 452 -15.84 9.30 39.84
N SER A 453 -16.75 9.51 40.78
CA SER A 453 -18.15 9.83 40.46
C SER A 453 -18.24 11.10 39.63
N LEU A 454 -17.46 12.13 39.96
CA LEU A 454 -17.44 13.38 39.21
C LEU A 454 -16.88 13.17 37.78
N ALA A 455 -15.77 12.45 37.65
CA ALA A 455 -15.13 12.17 36.33
C ALA A 455 -16.07 11.39 35.40
N PHE A 456 -16.64 10.28 35.86
CA PHE A 456 -17.53 9.45 35.04
C PHE A 456 -18.90 10.07 34.77
N LYS A 457 -19.45 10.84 35.70
CA LYS A 457 -20.66 11.62 35.45
C LYS A 457 -20.45 12.75 34.46
N ASN A 458 -19.30 13.41 34.51
CA ASN A 458 -18.93 14.40 33.51
C ASN A 458 -18.80 13.76 32.11
N MET A 459 -18.19 12.60 32.04
CA MET A 459 -18.14 11.81 30.82
C MET A 459 -19.55 11.44 30.32
N LEU A 460 -20.43 10.99 31.21
CA LEU A 460 -21.79 10.61 30.86
C LEU A 460 -22.63 11.83 30.41
N SER A 461 -22.53 12.97 31.08
CA SER A 461 -23.33 14.15 30.77
C SER A 461 -22.89 14.86 29.51
N ASN A 462 -21.57 14.94 29.25
CA ASN A 462 -21.02 15.70 28.14
C ASN A 462 -20.80 14.83 26.88
N ASN A 463 -20.54 13.54 27.06
CA ASN A 463 -20.16 12.61 25.99
C ASN A 463 -20.86 11.24 26.09
N GLY A 464 -22.06 11.22 26.70
CA GLY A 464 -22.85 10.00 26.86
C GLY A 464 -23.28 9.39 25.52
N ASP A 465 -23.42 10.20 24.51
CA ASP A 465 -23.64 9.76 23.10
C ASP A 465 -22.51 8.87 22.56
N LEU A 466 -21.27 9.08 23.03
CA LEU A 466 -20.11 8.29 22.64
C LEU A 466 -19.88 7.08 23.53
N PHE A 467 -19.97 7.25 24.85
CA PHE A 467 -19.48 6.27 25.81
C PHE A 467 -20.56 5.47 26.54
N ASN A 468 -21.83 5.95 26.56
CA ASN A 468 -22.94 5.21 27.14
C ASN A 468 -23.70 4.37 26.10
N THR A 469 -23.01 3.48 25.44
CA THR A 469 -23.52 2.70 24.32
C THR A 469 -23.43 1.21 24.57
N VAL A 470 -24.13 0.42 23.75
CA VAL A 470 -24.03 -1.03 23.65
C VAL A 470 -23.43 -1.35 22.29
N THR A 471 -22.40 -2.17 22.27
CA THR A 471 -21.85 -2.66 21.00
C THR A 471 -22.90 -3.49 20.26
N SER A 472 -23.19 -3.16 19.01
CA SER A 472 -24.13 -3.94 18.19
C SER A 472 -23.42 -5.11 17.49
N ASP A 473 -24.15 -6.19 17.18
CA ASP A 473 -23.61 -7.31 16.40
C ASP A 473 -23.11 -6.87 15.02
N ALA A 474 -23.74 -5.84 14.43
CA ALA A 474 -23.31 -5.28 13.16
C ALA A 474 -21.93 -4.62 13.28
N ILE A 475 -21.69 -3.86 14.34
CA ILE A 475 -20.39 -3.22 14.64
C ILE A 475 -19.34 -4.28 14.99
N ASP A 476 -19.69 -5.28 15.82
CA ASP A 476 -18.79 -6.39 16.13
C ASP A 476 -18.38 -7.15 14.85
N GLY A 477 -19.29 -7.34 13.90
CA GLY A 477 -19.00 -7.96 12.61
C GLY A 477 -17.99 -7.21 11.76
N VAL A 478 -17.95 -5.87 11.84
CA VAL A 478 -17.06 -5.02 11.03
C VAL A 478 -15.58 -5.30 11.31
N ARG A 479 -15.19 -5.59 12.54
CA ARG A 479 -13.79 -5.86 12.90
C ARG A 479 -13.18 -7.06 12.17
N PHE A 480 -14.00 -7.93 11.55
CA PHE A 480 -13.55 -9.04 10.72
C PHE A 480 -13.44 -8.67 9.23
N GLY A 481 -13.73 -7.42 8.87
CA GLY A 481 -13.62 -6.91 7.51
C GLY A 481 -12.19 -6.97 6.97
N ARG A 482 -12.07 -7.07 5.65
CA ARG A 482 -10.76 -7.07 4.97
C ARG A 482 -10.02 -5.76 5.14
N ARG A 483 -10.74 -4.66 5.11
CA ARG A 483 -10.22 -3.31 5.30
C ARG A 483 -11.20 -2.55 6.17
N VAL A 484 -10.74 -2.12 7.32
CA VAL A 484 -11.56 -1.36 8.28
C VAL A 484 -10.90 -0.01 8.53
N VAL A 485 -11.68 1.05 8.44
CA VAL A 485 -11.24 2.41 8.70
C VAL A 485 -11.97 2.93 9.93
N TYR A 486 -11.24 3.17 10.99
CA TYR A 486 -11.71 3.86 12.19
C TYR A 486 -11.35 5.34 12.06
N ASP A 487 -12.36 6.16 11.84
CA ASP A 487 -12.20 7.59 11.54
C ASP A 487 -12.43 8.43 12.78
N PHE A 488 -11.34 9.03 13.28
CA PHE A 488 -11.34 9.94 14.44
C PHE A 488 -11.33 11.42 14.03
N SER A 489 -11.29 11.75 12.74
CA SER A 489 -11.11 13.12 12.28
C SER A 489 -12.17 14.08 12.81
N SER A 490 -13.43 13.67 12.79
CA SER A 490 -14.53 14.46 13.38
C SER A 490 -14.43 14.62 14.88
N LEU A 491 -13.94 13.60 15.60
CA LEU A 491 -13.72 13.67 17.05
C LEU A 491 -12.57 14.60 17.42
N MET A 492 -11.53 14.72 16.59
CA MET A 492 -10.45 15.68 16.82
C MET A 492 -10.96 17.13 16.84
N HIS A 493 -11.98 17.43 16.04
CA HIS A 493 -12.66 18.74 16.07
C HIS A 493 -13.54 18.93 17.30
N ARG A 494 -14.09 17.84 17.87
CA ARG A 494 -14.87 17.88 19.11
C ARG A 494 -14.00 18.10 20.35
N GLY A 495 -12.78 17.57 20.34
CA GLY A 495 -11.76 17.76 21.38
C GLY A 495 -10.72 16.66 21.38
N ARG A 496 -9.44 17.05 21.49
CA ARG A 496 -8.32 16.08 21.48
C ARG A 496 -8.45 15.02 22.58
N GLY A 497 -8.83 15.40 23.78
CA GLY A 497 -9.01 14.47 24.90
C GLY A 497 -10.09 13.43 24.61
N ILE A 498 -11.22 13.85 24.04
CA ILE A 498 -12.33 12.96 23.67
C ILE A 498 -11.89 11.98 22.57
N ALA A 499 -11.17 12.48 21.57
CA ALA A 499 -10.63 11.64 20.50
C ALA A 499 -9.63 10.60 21.05
N MET A 500 -8.77 10.99 21.99
CA MET A 500 -7.82 10.07 22.63
C MET A 500 -8.53 9.03 23.50
N ALA A 501 -9.55 9.42 24.25
CA ALA A 501 -10.36 8.48 25.02
C ALA A 501 -11.04 7.44 24.11
N GLN A 502 -11.58 7.88 22.98
CA GLN A 502 -12.21 6.98 22.03
C GLN A 502 -11.15 6.10 21.31
N LEU A 503 -9.95 6.63 21.01
CA LEU A 503 -8.85 5.83 20.47
C LEU A 503 -8.48 4.70 21.44
N VAL A 504 -8.31 5.01 22.72
CA VAL A 504 -8.04 4.03 23.78
C VAL A 504 -9.16 2.99 23.86
N ASN A 505 -10.42 3.42 23.75
CA ASN A 505 -11.57 2.52 23.77
C ASN A 505 -11.58 1.53 22.62
N ILE A 506 -11.25 2.00 21.40
CA ILE A 506 -11.33 1.21 20.17
C ILE A 506 -10.12 0.29 19.99
N MET A 507 -8.94 0.58 20.56
CA MET A 507 -7.72 -0.21 20.31
C MET A 507 -7.90 -1.71 20.52
N GLY A 508 -8.45 -2.12 21.67
CA GLY A 508 -8.69 -3.53 21.95
C GLY A 508 -9.68 -4.17 20.94
N PHE A 509 -10.73 -3.45 20.59
CA PHE A 509 -11.71 -3.89 19.59
C PHE A 509 -11.09 -4.07 18.21
N ALA A 510 -10.29 -3.10 17.77
CA ALA A 510 -9.72 -3.07 16.43
C ALA A 510 -8.59 -4.12 16.23
N VAL A 511 -7.74 -4.32 17.26
CA VAL A 511 -6.47 -5.04 17.12
C VAL A 511 -6.57 -6.52 17.52
N ASN A 512 -7.41 -6.87 18.50
CA ASN A 512 -7.43 -8.23 19.06
C ASN A 512 -7.86 -9.35 18.09
N THR A 513 -8.39 -9.02 16.92
CA THR A 513 -8.75 -10.01 15.89
C THR A 513 -7.68 -10.21 14.82
N LEU A 514 -6.63 -9.39 14.84
CA LEU A 514 -5.58 -9.40 13.84
C LEU A 514 -4.59 -10.54 14.07
N LYS A 515 -4.00 -11.03 12.98
CA LYS A 515 -3.13 -12.20 12.94
C LYS A 515 -1.87 -11.94 12.12
N VAL A 516 -1.08 -12.98 11.94
CA VAL A 516 0.07 -13.00 11.02
C VAL A 516 -0.32 -12.45 9.66
N GLY A 517 0.46 -11.50 9.15
CA GLY A 517 0.25 -10.88 7.85
C GLY A 517 -0.77 -9.73 7.82
N ASP A 518 -1.55 -9.53 8.91
CA ASP A 518 -2.45 -8.39 9.03
C ASP A 518 -1.66 -7.09 9.36
N THR A 519 -2.23 -5.95 9.02
CA THR A 519 -1.55 -4.65 9.17
C THR A 519 -2.44 -3.63 9.86
N VAL A 520 -1.87 -2.88 10.80
CA VAL A 520 -2.45 -1.65 11.35
C VAL A 520 -1.70 -0.45 10.76
N ILE A 521 -2.43 0.53 10.26
CA ILE A 521 -1.88 1.78 9.73
C ILE A 521 -2.46 2.94 10.55
N ILE A 522 -1.58 3.69 11.20
CA ILE A 522 -1.95 4.86 12.00
C ILE A 522 -1.62 6.11 11.20
N HIS A 523 -2.63 6.86 10.81
CA HIS A 523 -2.50 8.11 10.07
C HIS A 523 -2.53 9.29 11.02
N GLY A 524 -1.57 10.19 10.89
CA GLY A 524 -1.45 11.36 11.78
C GLY A 524 -0.99 10.98 13.19
N ALA A 525 0.01 10.12 13.28
CA ALA A 525 0.53 9.62 14.57
C ALA A 525 0.99 10.75 15.51
N GLU A 526 1.38 11.90 14.98
CA GLU A 526 1.70 13.13 15.75
C GLU A 526 0.56 13.68 16.60
N HIS A 527 -0.67 13.24 16.32
CA HIS A 527 -1.85 13.67 17.11
C HIS A 527 -2.08 12.83 18.36
N ILE A 528 -1.39 11.70 18.51
CA ILE A 528 -1.50 10.86 19.70
C ILE A 528 -0.93 11.60 20.91
N ALA A 529 -1.70 11.68 21.99
CA ALA A 529 -1.26 12.32 23.22
C ALA A 529 -0.27 11.44 23.99
N ASP A 530 0.74 12.05 24.63
CA ASP A 530 1.80 11.32 25.34
C ASP A 530 1.25 10.36 26.40
N GLY A 531 0.20 10.78 27.10
CA GLY A 531 -0.40 9.97 28.17
C GLY A 531 -1.03 8.65 27.71
N VAL A 532 -1.29 8.45 26.42
CA VAL A 532 -1.89 7.21 25.89
C VAL A 532 -0.94 6.37 25.05
N LYS A 533 0.25 6.89 24.73
CA LYS A 533 1.24 6.23 23.85
C LYS A 533 1.65 4.84 24.35
N ASP A 534 1.93 4.72 25.65
CA ASP A 534 2.33 3.44 26.24
C ASP A 534 1.24 2.37 26.13
N TYR A 535 -0.01 2.75 26.32
CA TYR A 535 -1.13 1.84 26.17
C TYR A 535 -1.29 1.38 24.71
N ILE A 536 -1.16 2.31 23.76
CA ILE A 536 -1.23 1.99 22.33
C ILE A 536 -0.10 1.02 21.97
N ASN A 537 1.14 1.29 22.41
CA ASN A 537 2.27 0.39 22.20
C ASN A 537 2.04 -0.99 22.81
N LEU A 538 1.44 -1.07 24.00
CA LEU A 538 1.10 -2.36 24.62
C LEU A 538 0.09 -3.16 23.78
N GLN A 539 -0.92 -2.50 23.20
CA GLN A 539 -1.88 -3.17 22.32
C GLN A 539 -1.24 -3.60 21.00
N LEU A 540 -0.35 -2.77 20.43
CA LEU A 540 0.34 -3.07 19.18
C LEU A 540 1.44 -4.14 19.34
N SER A 541 2.09 -4.23 20.51
CA SER A 541 3.08 -5.29 20.79
C SER A 541 2.50 -6.68 20.63
N ARG A 542 1.24 -6.88 21.01
CA ARG A 542 0.51 -8.15 20.79
C ARG A 542 0.39 -8.51 19.32
N LEU A 543 0.19 -7.49 18.46
CA LEU A 543 0.16 -7.69 17.02
C LEU A 543 1.53 -8.07 16.47
N TYR A 544 2.61 -7.43 16.97
CA TYR A 544 3.98 -7.80 16.61
C TYR A 544 4.31 -9.23 16.99
N ASP A 545 3.99 -9.62 18.23
CA ASP A 545 4.23 -10.97 18.75
C ASP A 545 3.46 -12.02 17.94
N ALA A 546 2.29 -11.65 17.40
CA ALA A 546 1.51 -12.48 16.48
C ALA A 546 2.04 -12.47 15.04
N GLY A 547 3.12 -11.73 14.72
CA GLY A 547 3.68 -11.63 13.36
C GLY A 547 2.89 -10.69 12.44
N GLY A 548 2.11 -9.78 13.00
CA GLY A 548 1.44 -8.70 12.27
C GLY A 548 2.37 -7.52 12.02
N ARG A 549 1.84 -6.47 11.42
CA ARG A 549 2.58 -5.30 10.95
C ARG A 549 1.95 -4.01 11.44
N VAL A 550 2.79 -3.05 11.83
CA VAL A 550 2.35 -1.71 12.21
C VAL A 550 3.06 -0.66 11.36
N VAL A 551 2.28 0.28 10.85
CA VAL A 551 2.74 1.40 10.05
C VAL A 551 2.34 2.70 10.75
N TYR A 552 3.32 3.51 11.12
CA TYR A 552 3.09 4.85 11.66
C TYR A 552 3.28 5.87 10.56
N ILE A 553 2.32 6.73 10.34
CA ILE A 553 2.39 7.82 9.36
C ILE A 553 2.38 9.15 10.08
N TYR A 554 3.43 9.94 9.88
CA TYR A 554 3.60 11.29 10.39
C TYR A 554 3.55 12.29 9.24
N ASN A 555 2.79 13.36 9.40
CA ASN A 555 2.76 14.50 8.49
C ASN A 555 3.69 15.64 8.94
N ASP A 556 4.35 15.47 10.08
CA ASP A 556 5.36 16.37 10.64
C ASP A 556 6.59 15.54 11.06
N ILE A 557 7.69 15.71 10.33
CA ILE A 557 8.93 14.97 10.57
C ILE A 557 9.56 15.37 11.90
N ASN A 558 9.45 16.65 12.32
CA ASN A 558 9.98 17.06 13.61
C ASN A 558 9.28 16.34 14.76
N LYS A 559 7.95 16.22 14.67
CA LYS A 559 7.16 15.45 15.64
C LYS A 559 7.54 13.97 15.64
N MET A 560 7.77 13.38 14.47
CA MET A 560 8.25 12.00 14.36
C MET A 560 9.59 11.81 15.10
N LEU A 561 10.53 12.74 14.90
CA LEU A 561 11.84 12.68 15.55
C LEU A 561 11.75 12.91 17.06
N ASP A 562 10.85 13.79 17.51
CA ASP A 562 10.57 14.03 18.94
C ASP A 562 9.89 12.83 19.59
N ASP A 563 9.05 12.11 18.86
CA ASP A 563 8.32 10.90 19.27
C ASP A 563 9.17 9.63 19.22
N GLY A 564 10.48 9.72 19.16
CA GLY A 564 11.38 8.58 18.98
C GLY A 564 11.20 7.45 19.99
N ALA A 565 10.82 7.75 21.22
CA ALA A 565 10.50 6.74 22.23
C ALA A 565 9.22 5.96 21.91
N PHE A 566 8.24 6.59 21.28
CA PHE A 566 6.96 5.98 20.91
C PHE A 566 7.09 5.20 19.60
N CYS A 567 7.51 5.84 18.54
CA CYS A 567 7.56 5.21 17.22
C CYS A 567 8.81 4.36 17.00
N GLN A 568 9.84 4.47 17.86
CA GLN A 568 11.09 3.69 17.81
C GLN A 568 11.71 3.62 16.41
N TYR A 569 11.84 4.79 15.75
CA TYR A 569 12.32 4.88 14.36
C TYR A 569 13.75 4.31 14.16
N ASP A 570 14.55 4.27 15.21
CA ASP A 570 15.88 3.65 15.23
C ASP A 570 15.83 2.13 15.12
N LYS A 571 14.76 1.50 15.59
CA LYS A 571 14.51 0.05 15.54
C LYS A 571 13.55 -0.37 14.43
N ALA A 572 12.98 0.59 13.70
CA ALA A 572 12.05 0.28 12.62
C ALA A 572 12.75 -0.48 11.50
N ASP A 573 12.06 -1.46 10.93
CA ASP A 573 12.54 -2.23 9.77
C ASP A 573 12.71 -1.31 8.56
N TYR A 574 11.72 -0.42 8.34
CA TYR A 574 11.76 0.59 7.30
C TYR A 574 11.38 1.96 7.84
N VAL A 575 12.16 2.96 7.47
CA VAL A 575 11.78 4.37 7.63
C VAL A 575 11.75 5.00 6.26
N ILE A 576 10.57 5.49 5.87
CA ILE A 576 10.32 6.10 4.57
C ILE A 576 10.17 7.60 4.78
N PHE A 577 11.08 8.36 4.19
CA PHE A 577 11.03 9.81 4.22
C PHE A 577 10.61 10.34 2.85
N GLY A 578 9.59 11.19 2.85
CA GLY A 578 9.28 12.01 1.71
C GLY A 578 10.04 13.34 1.73
N THR A 579 9.46 14.35 1.08
CA THR A 579 10.02 15.70 1.11
C THR A 579 10.03 16.27 2.52
N MET A 580 11.12 16.91 2.90
CA MET A 580 11.28 17.57 4.20
C MET A 580 11.86 18.96 4.04
N SER A 581 11.66 19.82 5.04
CA SER A 581 12.29 21.15 5.09
C SER A 581 13.77 21.08 5.46
N ASP A 582 14.55 22.11 5.13
CA ASP A 582 15.96 22.19 5.53
C ASP A 582 16.18 22.07 7.05
N PRO A 583 15.34 22.68 7.93
CA PRO A 583 15.45 22.48 9.38
C PRO A 583 15.20 21.02 9.80
N ALA A 584 14.18 20.37 9.23
CA ALA A 584 13.88 18.97 9.51
C ALA A 584 15.01 18.05 9.06
N LEU A 585 15.63 18.33 7.90
CA LEU A 585 16.78 17.57 7.41
C LEU A 585 17.99 17.69 8.34
N LYS A 586 18.27 18.90 8.85
CA LYS A 586 19.35 19.12 9.83
C LYS A 586 19.09 18.34 11.12
N LEU A 587 17.88 18.43 11.65
CA LEU A 587 17.49 17.70 12.86
C LEU A 587 17.59 16.20 12.66
N TYR A 588 17.18 15.68 11.50
CA TYR A 588 17.34 14.28 11.12
C TYR A 588 18.82 13.85 11.15
N GLN A 589 19.70 14.63 10.50
CA GLN A 589 21.13 14.33 10.46
C GLN A 589 21.75 14.32 11.86
N GLU A 590 21.38 15.27 12.72
CA GLU A 590 21.85 15.36 14.10
C GLU A 590 21.37 14.18 14.96
N ARG A 591 20.09 13.84 14.87
CA ARG A 591 19.46 12.78 15.68
C ARG A 591 19.88 11.37 15.28
N ILE A 592 20.03 11.12 14.00
CA ILE A 592 20.37 9.80 13.45
C ILE A 592 21.89 9.65 13.28
N GLY A 593 22.66 10.76 13.31
CA GLY A 593 24.10 10.74 13.12
C GLY A 593 24.52 10.37 11.70
N GLN A 594 23.64 10.56 10.71
CA GLN A 594 23.87 10.23 9.31
C GLN A 594 24.03 11.51 8.47
N SER A 595 25.19 11.70 7.88
CA SER A 595 25.41 12.77 6.91
C SER A 595 24.76 12.42 5.57
N ILE A 596 23.94 13.32 5.07
CA ILE A 596 23.31 13.22 3.74
C ILE A 596 24.12 14.05 2.74
N PRO A 597 24.57 13.50 1.60
CA PRO A 597 25.28 14.23 0.58
C PRO A 597 24.49 15.46 0.08
N SER A 598 25.20 16.56 -0.24
CA SER A 598 24.57 17.84 -0.59
C SER A 598 23.60 17.78 -1.76
N ASP A 599 23.89 16.93 -2.76
CA ASP A 599 23.02 16.81 -3.94
C ASP A 599 21.74 16.05 -3.61
N LEU A 600 21.84 15.04 -2.74
CA LEU A 600 20.69 14.33 -2.21
C LEU A 600 19.87 15.23 -1.28
N ALA A 601 20.53 16.02 -0.44
CA ALA A 601 19.86 17.01 0.41
C ALA A 601 19.01 17.99 -0.43
N LYS A 602 19.56 18.51 -1.54
CA LYS A 602 18.81 19.37 -2.47
C LYS A 602 17.59 18.69 -3.09
N LEU A 603 17.68 17.39 -3.39
CA LEU A 603 16.54 16.62 -3.91
C LEU A 603 15.46 16.43 -2.86
N ILE A 604 15.84 16.06 -1.64
CA ILE A 604 14.91 15.81 -0.54
C ILE A 604 14.20 17.10 -0.09
N THR A 605 14.89 18.24 -0.11
CA THR A 605 14.29 19.52 0.28
C THR A 605 13.52 20.20 -0.86
N ASN A 606 13.69 19.74 -2.10
CA ASN A 606 12.92 20.23 -3.24
C ASN A 606 11.58 19.51 -3.38
N ARG A 607 10.50 20.15 -2.97
CA ARG A 607 9.14 19.61 -3.05
C ARG A 607 8.69 19.18 -4.45
N ALA A 608 9.26 19.78 -5.50
CA ALA A 608 8.95 19.42 -6.88
C ALA A 608 9.65 18.14 -7.37
N SER A 609 10.65 17.66 -6.64
CA SER A 609 11.42 16.47 -7.04
C SER A 609 10.65 15.16 -6.82
N GLU A 610 9.66 15.15 -5.90
CA GLU A 610 8.95 13.96 -5.44
C GLU A 610 9.90 12.84 -4.98
N ALA A 611 11.12 13.22 -4.57
CA ALA A 611 12.12 12.29 -4.09
C ALA A 611 11.67 11.66 -2.77
N THR A 612 11.87 10.36 -2.68
CA THR A 612 11.60 9.57 -1.49
C THR A 612 12.85 8.80 -1.10
N PHE A 613 13.12 8.76 0.19
CA PHE A 613 14.24 8.03 0.76
C PHE A 613 13.71 6.90 1.63
N ILE A 614 14.15 5.66 1.37
CA ILE A 614 13.87 4.51 2.24
C ILE A 614 15.15 4.12 2.95
N ARG A 615 15.12 4.15 4.29
CA ARG A 615 16.12 3.56 5.15
C ARG A 615 15.69 2.15 5.54
N ARG A 616 16.52 1.16 5.23
CA ARG A 616 16.32 -0.24 5.58
C ARG A 616 17.65 -0.91 5.90
N GLY A 617 18.18 -0.63 7.09
CA GLY A 617 19.50 -1.12 7.46
C GLY A 617 20.61 -0.53 6.59
N TYR A 618 21.31 -1.37 5.82
CA TYR A 618 22.40 -0.96 4.93
C TYR A 618 21.94 -0.60 3.52
N ASP A 619 20.74 -1.02 3.11
CA ASP A 619 20.19 -0.81 1.77
C ASP A 619 19.34 0.46 1.73
N ASN A 620 19.99 1.61 1.79
CA ASN A 620 19.28 2.89 1.67
C ASN A 620 19.04 3.23 0.21
N VAL A 621 17.81 3.58 -0.12
CA VAL A 621 17.37 3.81 -1.50
C VAL A 621 16.76 5.19 -1.64
N VAL A 622 17.18 5.92 -2.68
CA VAL A 622 16.59 7.21 -3.07
C VAL A 622 15.99 7.09 -4.44
N PHE A 623 14.71 7.40 -4.55
CA PHE A 623 13.98 7.20 -5.78
C PHE A 623 12.90 8.28 -5.97
N ARG A 624 12.45 8.44 -7.20
CA ARG A 624 11.26 9.22 -7.50
C ARG A 624 10.05 8.31 -7.39
N ARG A 625 9.11 8.67 -6.50
CA ARG A 625 7.94 7.84 -6.28
C ARG A 625 6.91 7.98 -7.38
N GLU A 626 6.25 6.87 -7.68
CA GLU A 626 5.09 6.78 -8.54
C GLU A 626 4.01 5.93 -7.83
N LEU A 627 3.40 6.50 -6.80
CA LEU A 627 2.37 5.82 -6.00
C LEU A 627 0.96 5.97 -6.59
N SER A 628 0.84 6.22 -7.89
CA SER A 628 -0.46 6.44 -8.49
C SER A 628 -1.37 5.22 -8.27
N LEU A 629 -2.47 5.43 -7.60
CA LEU A 629 -3.50 4.41 -7.33
C LEU A 629 -4.39 4.15 -8.56
N GLY A 630 -3.99 4.62 -9.74
CA GLY A 630 -4.70 4.41 -11.01
C GLY A 630 -6.06 5.09 -11.12
N LEU A 631 -6.40 6.01 -10.22
CA LEU A 631 -7.71 6.62 -10.18
C LEU A 631 -7.61 8.12 -9.85
N LYS A 632 -7.30 8.94 -10.85
CA LYS A 632 -7.83 10.30 -10.84
C LYS A 632 -9.32 10.16 -11.11
N LYS A 633 -10.18 10.47 -10.12
CA LYS A 633 -11.62 10.59 -10.32
C LYS A 633 -11.86 11.54 -11.49
N LYS A 634 -12.44 11.05 -12.60
CA LYS A 634 -13.19 11.91 -13.51
C LYS A 634 -14.28 12.59 -12.68
N GLY A 635 -14.19 13.89 -12.49
CA GLY A 635 -15.29 14.73 -12.06
C GLY A 635 -15.64 14.73 -10.59
N VAL A 636 -14.69 14.91 -9.68
CA VAL A 636 -15.02 15.61 -8.44
C VAL A 636 -15.04 17.09 -8.78
N LYS A 637 -16.24 17.62 -9.11
CA LYS A 637 -16.50 19.04 -8.96
C LYS A 637 -16.20 19.35 -7.50
N THR A 638 -15.07 20.01 -7.25
CA THR A 638 -14.86 20.71 -5.98
C THR A 638 -16.06 21.63 -5.82
N ARG A 639 -16.87 21.40 -4.82
CA ARG A 639 -17.75 22.43 -4.31
C ARG A 639 -16.83 23.57 -3.89
N GLU A 640 -17.02 24.71 -4.54
CA GLU A 640 -16.49 26.01 -4.13
C GLU A 640 -16.91 26.32 -2.69
#